data_315c1e9423a7768a218c4f56862773cd
#
_entry.id   315c1e9423a7768a218c4f56862773cd
#
_cell.length_a   1.000
_cell.length_b   1.000
_cell.length_c   1.000
_cell.angle_alpha   90.00
_cell.angle_beta   90.00
_cell.angle_gamma   90.00
#
_symmetry.space_group_name_H-M   'P 1'
#
loop_
_entity.id
_entity.type
_entity.pdbx_description
1 polymer ?
#
loop_
_entity_poly.entity_id
_entity_poly.type
_entity_poly.pdbx_seq_one_letter_code
_entity_poly.pdbx_strand_id
1 'polypeptide(L)'
;MRRDSARKAVRGGPWATAVVLVSVILTGVAAAGGPAAADSAAAAAPGPDEIIPIAVWHDPPRDTRPIARWWWPGGSVEPAALERQLRQIKDAGFGAVELQPLLLGLGADDLAADAAIRSVGQPAFRRAVASAAAAAAKIGLSFDFTLGSGWPGGLPIGKQHAERQLLMGTVDVAGPLHFQGALPPPPDQSYRRAVEWVLDVLGPPDTEARLVAVLAARLGTERAAIPTLEDVRVITGNVAAGRLDWFAPDGNWRIFALYENSTEHFVMGGAFPGAAADARVVDHLSASGADALLEGYASPVLDALEPGQVRAVFVDSFELMGELPFTAGFLEAFRTHAGYDLTPHLPLLFRKGGESKYGEMLDVFGRNGGPLYLAPQPGRAERIREDYEDVRRWLFEERFVERFVRWAHGRHLELRLQAHGGYGNYLDTYARADVPESEGLFGDGSFDFLKLAASAAHVADHRWASSESFVTLRLLGTRLSEDDMRLLAGRAYSAGINRLVFHGVPYPYTRADGRVWYPFSGGFGRILAGPLPMSTQGDAGLLAGLSDFNRFLGRLSVAMSQGEPAADVAWLRSDPIYPDVVSLQLGRSDPLAGESTTTRALRGRGLVHDRVSRRMLSRAVPTAGAVQIGARTYHTVLLDPLEIAEPALVERLADIAEAGIPVLALGALPRRAPGLRDAEARDRRVEAATKRLASRVVHVDAPDRLEALLGQHVTGALVEPPPGASLAVSLDRRRSPAGDTLLVFNESWSPTTARLRFTRAGRTLTRWDPRTGSHTTLRDAVQAGDIVAVELDAAQSLILTLASPG
;
A
#
# COMPACT_ATOMS: atom_id res chain seq x y z
N MET A 1 44.65 -1.68 -34.88
CA MET A 1 45.98 -1.64 -34.21
C MET A 1 45.73 -1.92 -32.76
N ARG A 2 45.91 -3.20 -32.32
CA ARG A 2 47.11 -3.77 -31.67
C ARG A 2 47.43 -2.97 -30.40
N ARG A 3 47.50 -3.48 -29.18
CA ARG A 3 47.85 -4.78 -28.54
C ARG A 3 47.86 -4.49 -27.04
N ASP A 4 47.91 -5.19 -26.07
CA ASP A 4 47.94 -6.63 -25.65
C ASP A 4 48.02 -6.66 -24.12
N SER A 5 47.35 -7.65 -23.61
CA SER A 5 47.70 -8.66 -22.61
C SER A 5 48.55 -8.29 -21.37
N ALA A 6 48.11 -8.78 -20.19
CA ALA A 6 48.84 -9.75 -19.42
C ALA A 6 48.05 -10.36 -18.24
N ARG A 7 47.87 -11.67 -18.26
CA ARG A 7 47.50 -12.57 -17.16
C ARG A 7 48.58 -12.62 -16.11
N LYS A 8 48.23 -12.77 -14.83
CA LYS A 8 48.98 -13.67 -13.92
C LYS A 8 48.07 -14.33 -12.90
N ALA A 9 48.04 -15.63 -12.95
CA ALA A 9 47.47 -16.51 -11.94
C ALA A 9 48.50 -16.78 -10.86
N VAL A 10 48.04 -16.94 -9.60
CA VAL A 10 48.75 -17.70 -8.58
C VAL A 10 47.77 -18.58 -7.81
N ARG A 11 48.17 -19.85 -7.70
CA ARG A 11 47.48 -21.00 -7.08
C ARG A 11 47.62 -21.01 -5.55
N GLY A 12 46.65 -21.58 -4.85
CA GLY A 12 46.89 -22.78 -4.05
C GLY A 12 46.48 -22.77 -2.59
N GLY A 13 45.40 -23.40 -2.23
CA GLY A 13 45.08 -24.41 -1.28
C GLY A 13 45.39 -24.20 0.26
N PRO A 14 44.99 -25.14 1.13
CA PRO A 14 43.61 -25.52 1.48
C PRO A 14 43.32 -25.51 3.03
N TRP A 15 41.99 -25.64 3.40
CA TRP A 15 41.42 -26.25 4.62
C TRP A 15 41.84 -25.77 6.03
N ALA A 16 40.88 -25.24 6.78
CA ALA A 16 40.62 -25.63 8.18
C ALA A 16 39.16 -25.32 8.57
N THR A 17 38.44 -26.39 8.83
CA THR A 17 37.11 -26.43 9.44
C THR A 17 37.22 -25.94 10.90
N ALA A 18 36.45 -24.89 11.27
CA ALA A 18 36.25 -24.56 12.66
C ALA A 18 34.73 -24.48 12.92
N VAL A 19 34.18 -25.48 13.56
CA VAL A 19 32.87 -25.49 14.19
C VAL A 19 32.96 -24.60 15.42
N VAL A 20 32.24 -23.50 15.47
CA VAL A 20 32.01 -22.71 16.69
C VAL A 20 30.54 -22.82 17.04
N LEU A 21 30.26 -23.55 18.12
CA LEU A 21 29.01 -23.44 18.87
C LEU A 21 28.95 -22.04 19.47
N VAL A 22 27.91 -21.25 19.11
CA VAL A 22 27.58 -20.04 19.82
C VAL A 22 26.34 -20.31 20.66
N SER A 23 26.55 -20.34 21.96
CA SER A 23 25.49 -20.31 22.96
C SER A 23 24.78 -18.97 22.92
N VAL A 24 23.46 -19.02 22.77
CA VAL A 24 22.59 -17.84 22.84
C VAL A 24 22.48 -17.39 24.30
N ILE A 25 23.14 -16.29 24.65
CA ILE A 25 22.84 -15.52 25.86
C ILE A 25 21.85 -14.44 25.48
N LEU A 26 20.61 -14.58 25.94
CA LEU A 26 19.60 -13.54 25.96
C LEU A 26 20.04 -12.45 26.95
N THR A 27 20.62 -11.36 26.45
CA THR A 27 20.71 -10.12 27.17
C THR A 27 19.74 -9.15 26.51
N GLY A 28 18.76 -8.70 27.32
CA GLY A 28 17.82 -7.66 26.91
C GLY A 28 18.59 -6.38 26.54
N VAL A 29 18.44 -5.95 25.29
CA VAL A 29 18.85 -4.62 24.87
C VAL A 29 17.66 -3.70 25.13
N ALA A 30 17.79 -2.91 26.21
CA ALA A 30 16.97 -1.73 26.39
C ALA A 30 17.21 -0.81 25.19
N ALA A 31 16.15 -0.45 24.48
CA ALA A 31 16.19 0.53 23.41
C ALA A 31 16.69 1.86 23.99
N ALA A 32 17.93 2.21 23.70
CA ALA A 32 18.44 3.55 23.93
C ALA A 32 17.79 4.47 22.89
N GLY A 33 16.82 5.27 23.35
CA GLY A 33 16.28 6.38 22.57
C GLY A 33 17.41 7.28 22.12
N GLY A 34 17.62 7.44 20.81
CA GLY A 34 18.47 8.48 20.25
C GLY A 34 17.96 9.86 20.65
N PRO A 35 18.81 10.90 20.66
CA PRO A 35 18.39 12.22 21.04
C PRO A 35 17.39 12.77 20.01
N ALA A 36 16.14 12.89 20.43
CA ALA A 36 15.15 13.66 19.70
C ALA A 36 15.69 15.09 19.55
N ALA A 37 15.69 15.62 18.34
CA ALA A 37 16.03 16.99 18.06
C ALA A 37 15.21 17.92 18.98
N ALA A 38 15.89 18.60 19.87
CA ALA A 38 15.29 19.56 20.76
C ALA A 38 14.81 20.77 19.96
N ASP A 39 13.51 20.85 19.74
CA ASP A 39 12.71 22.07 19.65
C ASP A 39 11.21 21.73 19.73
N SER A 40 10.80 21.09 20.82
CA SER A 40 9.44 21.22 21.27
C SER A 40 9.46 22.27 22.38
N ALA A 41 8.87 23.42 22.12
CA ALA A 41 8.48 24.30 23.23
C ALA A 41 7.76 23.40 24.25
N ALA A 42 8.30 23.30 25.45
CA ALA A 42 7.79 22.46 26.50
C ALA A 42 6.34 22.88 26.80
N ALA A 43 5.39 22.24 26.15
CA ALA A 43 4.02 22.23 26.63
C ALA A 43 4.09 21.61 28.03
N ALA A 44 3.54 22.30 29.03
CA ALA A 44 3.46 21.78 30.39
C ALA A 44 2.97 20.33 30.34
N ALA A 45 3.63 19.43 31.06
CA ALA A 45 3.22 18.04 31.13
C ALA A 45 1.72 17.99 31.48
N PRO A 46 0.91 17.22 30.74
CA PRO A 46 -0.53 17.13 30.99
C PRO A 46 -0.74 16.75 32.46
N GLY A 47 -1.74 17.38 33.10
CA GLY A 47 -2.17 16.96 34.44
C GLY A 47 -2.55 15.47 34.39
N PRO A 48 -2.44 14.73 35.48
CA PRO A 48 -2.66 13.26 35.51
C PRO A 48 -4.04 12.85 35.04
N ASP A 49 -4.98 13.75 34.87
CA ASP A 49 -6.36 13.52 34.45
C ASP A 49 -6.70 14.11 33.07
N GLU A 50 -5.76 14.77 32.39
CA GLU A 50 -6.02 15.44 31.10
C GLU A 50 -5.72 14.51 29.92
N ILE A 51 -6.76 13.98 29.25
CA ILE A 51 -6.63 13.07 28.10
C ILE A 51 -6.16 13.84 26.88
N ILE A 52 -6.74 15.03 26.62
CA ILE A 52 -6.33 15.92 25.55
C ILE A 52 -5.92 17.25 26.17
N PRO A 53 -4.64 17.64 26.12
CA PRO A 53 -4.18 18.93 26.67
C PRO A 53 -4.86 20.10 25.94
N ILE A 54 -5.49 21.00 26.67
CA ILE A 54 -6.28 22.13 26.12
C ILE A 54 -5.42 23.02 25.22
N ALA A 55 -4.17 23.30 25.60
CA ALA A 55 -3.25 24.11 24.81
C ALA A 55 -2.96 23.48 23.44
N VAL A 56 -2.71 22.16 23.42
CA VAL A 56 -2.46 21.40 22.21
C VAL A 56 -3.72 21.27 21.32
N TRP A 57 -4.89 21.24 21.96
CA TRP A 57 -6.16 21.25 21.25
C TRP A 57 -6.43 22.59 20.54
N HIS A 58 -6.14 23.70 21.18
CA HIS A 58 -6.36 25.02 20.60
C HIS A 58 -5.33 25.38 19.52
N ASP A 59 -4.07 24.99 19.71
CA ASP A 59 -2.99 25.17 18.74
C ASP A 59 -2.28 23.83 18.49
N PRO A 60 -2.77 23.02 17.54
CA PRO A 60 -2.21 21.73 17.20
C PRO A 60 -0.73 21.83 16.82
N PRO A 61 0.16 21.02 17.42
CA PRO A 61 1.58 20.98 17.09
C PRO A 61 1.83 20.69 15.58
N ARG A 62 2.99 21.13 15.11
CA ARG A 62 3.40 20.96 13.71
C ARG A 62 3.24 19.52 13.20
N ASP A 63 3.63 18.53 13.99
CA ASP A 63 3.63 17.12 13.63
C ASP A 63 2.21 16.49 13.52
N THR A 64 1.19 17.15 14.09
CA THR A 64 -0.22 16.77 13.97
C THR A 64 -0.95 17.48 12.83
N ARG A 65 -0.36 18.52 12.24
CA ARG A 65 -0.96 19.25 11.12
C ARG A 65 -0.80 18.46 9.83
N PRO A 66 -1.67 18.65 8.81
CA PRO A 66 -1.57 17.96 7.54
C PRO A 66 -0.30 18.31 6.79
N ILE A 67 0.06 17.45 5.84
CA ILE A 67 1.21 17.59 4.93
C ILE A 67 0.71 18.10 3.59
N ALA A 68 1.41 19.04 2.96
CA ALA A 68 1.17 19.45 1.59
C ALA A 68 2.13 18.72 0.64
N ARG A 69 1.63 17.87 -0.26
CA ARG A 69 2.41 17.39 -1.39
C ARG A 69 2.70 18.57 -2.30
N TRP A 70 3.95 18.93 -2.43
CA TRP A 70 4.39 20.15 -3.08
C TRP A 70 4.98 19.84 -4.46
N TRP A 71 4.18 20.06 -5.49
CA TRP A 71 4.57 19.76 -6.86
C TRP A 71 5.44 20.86 -7.45
N TRP A 72 6.57 20.43 -7.99
CA TRP A 72 7.43 21.30 -8.77
C TRP A 72 7.36 20.94 -10.26
N PRO A 73 7.44 21.93 -11.19
CA PRO A 73 7.57 21.67 -12.62
C PRO A 73 9.00 21.19 -12.93
N GLY A 74 9.32 19.95 -12.59
CA GLY A 74 10.67 19.43 -12.60
C GLY A 74 11.61 20.24 -11.74
N GLY A 75 12.67 20.77 -12.33
CA GLY A 75 13.63 21.64 -11.65
C GLY A 75 13.50 23.13 -11.97
N SER A 76 12.42 23.53 -12.65
CA SER A 76 12.19 24.95 -13.02
C SER A 76 11.55 25.72 -11.85
N VAL A 77 12.36 26.10 -10.88
CA VAL A 77 11.94 26.81 -9.68
C VAL A 77 12.93 27.91 -9.31
N GLU A 78 12.42 28.99 -8.72
CA GLU A 78 13.18 30.13 -8.26
C GLU A 78 13.25 30.18 -6.73
N PRO A 79 14.44 30.33 -6.10
CA PRO A 79 14.59 30.30 -4.64
C PRO A 79 13.68 31.28 -3.90
N ALA A 80 13.55 32.49 -4.40
CA ALA A 80 12.69 33.50 -3.78
C ALA A 80 11.19 33.15 -3.85
N ALA A 81 10.76 32.47 -4.91
CA ALA A 81 9.39 31.98 -5.06
C ALA A 81 9.12 30.78 -4.13
N LEU A 82 10.11 29.88 -3.97
CA LEU A 82 10.03 28.75 -3.03
C LEU A 82 9.80 29.25 -1.59
N GLU A 83 10.61 30.22 -1.12
CA GLU A 83 10.46 30.75 0.24
C GLU A 83 9.10 31.43 0.44
N ARG A 84 8.62 32.22 -0.54
CA ARG A 84 7.28 32.83 -0.46
C ARG A 84 6.18 31.77 -0.36
N GLN A 85 6.21 30.75 -1.21
CA GLN A 85 5.17 29.72 -1.20
C GLN A 85 5.22 28.84 0.08
N LEU A 86 6.40 28.53 0.60
CA LEU A 86 6.53 27.84 1.89
C LEU A 86 5.88 28.63 3.03
N ARG A 87 6.00 29.98 3.05
CA ARG A 87 5.30 30.82 4.01
C ARG A 87 3.78 30.71 3.83
N GLN A 88 3.28 30.80 2.59
CA GLN A 88 1.84 30.65 2.30
C GLN A 88 1.31 29.27 2.75
N ILE A 89 2.06 28.18 2.51
CA ILE A 89 1.71 26.83 2.96
C ILE A 89 1.65 26.77 4.49
N LYS A 90 2.62 27.37 5.19
CA LYS A 90 2.60 27.46 6.65
C LYS A 90 1.42 28.26 7.16
N ASP A 91 1.15 29.43 6.58
CA ASP A 91 0.05 30.33 6.97
C ASP A 91 -1.31 29.67 6.70
N ALA A 92 -1.40 28.79 5.71
CA ALA A 92 -2.55 27.92 5.45
C ALA A 92 -2.71 26.79 6.49
N GLY A 93 -1.81 26.65 7.47
CA GLY A 93 -1.92 25.72 8.59
C GLY A 93 -1.31 24.34 8.37
N PHE A 94 -0.54 24.12 7.30
CA PHE A 94 0.21 22.88 7.12
C PHE A 94 1.39 22.77 8.09
N GLY A 95 1.75 21.53 8.46
CA GLY A 95 2.88 21.24 9.33
C GLY A 95 4.14 20.77 8.58
N ALA A 96 3.95 20.29 7.37
CA ALA A 96 5.02 19.77 6.52
C ALA A 96 4.73 20.01 5.04
N VAL A 97 5.79 19.95 4.25
CA VAL A 97 5.73 19.81 2.79
C VAL A 97 6.42 18.52 2.37
N GLU A 98 5.90 17.90 1.30
CA GLU A 98 6.52 16.78 0.61
C GLU A 98 6.85 17.22 -0.81
N LEU A 99 8.12 17.29 -1.13
CA LEU A 99 8.56 17.66 -2.46
C LEU A 99 8.35 16.52 -3.45
N GLN A 100 7.58 16.78 -4.53
CA GLN A 100 7.43 15.87 -5.67
C GLN A 100 7.61 16.63 -7.01
N PRO A 101 8.69 16.41 -7.75
CA PRO A 101 8.88 17.02 -9.07
C PRO A 101 8.14 16.23 -10.15
N LEU A 102 7.38 16.91 -11.05
CA LEU A 102 6.53 16.31 -12.06
C LEU A 102 6.61 17.03 -13.41
N LEU A 103 6.38 16.28 -14.52
CA LEU A 103 6.10 16.82 -15.87
C LEU A 103 4.61 16.91 -16.21
N LEU A 104 3.72 16.31 -15.47
CA LEU A 104 2.30 16.29 -15.80
C LEU A 104 1.73 17.69 -16.00
N GLY A 105 0.87 17.84 -17.01
CA GLY A 105 0.30 19.14 -17.37
C GLY A 105 1.23 20.10 -18.13
N LEU A 106 2.48 19.71 -18.39
CA LEU A 106 3.43 20.46 -19.24
C LEU A 106 3.47 19.84 -20.65
N GLY A 107 3.41 20.68 -21.66
CA GLY A 107 3.44 20.26 -23.06
C GLY A 107 4.82 20.43 -23.73
N ALA A 108 4.92 20.02 -24.99
CA ALA A 108 6.15 20.15 -25.78
C ALA A 108 6.67 21.59 -25.85
N ASP A 109 5.78 22.57 -25.95
CA ASP A 109 6.14 23.99 -26.00
C ASP A 109 6.76 24.46 -24.66
N ASP A 110 6.24 23.98 -23.52
CA ASP A 110 6.78 24.27 -22.20
C ASP A 110 8.21 23.72 -22.07
N LEU A 111 8.42 22.47 -22.50
CA LEU A 111 9.70 21.78 -22.47
C LEU A 111 10.73 22.40 -23.43
N ALA A 112 10.28 22.96 -24.57
CA ALA A 112 11.14 23.66 -25.51
C ALA A 112 11.52 25.07 -25.01
N ALA A 113 10.63 25.73 -24.27
CA ALA A 113 10.85 27.06 -23.73
C ALA A 113 11.74 27.05 -22.47
N ASP A 114 11.71 25.98 -21.69
CA ASP A 114 12.36 25.88 -20.38
C ASP A 114 13.05 24.52 -20.14
N ALA A 115 14.35 24.48 -20.41
CA ALA A 115 15.16 23.27 -20.21
C ALA A 115 15.31 22.88 -18.73
N ALA A 116 15.07 23.78 -17.76
CA ALA A 116 15.20 23.49 -16.33
C ALA A 116 14.10 22.53 -15.85
N ILE A 117 12.98 22.43 -16.55
CA ILE A 117 11.93 21.44 -16.26
C ILE A 117 12.52 20.02 -16.22
N ARG A 118 13.37 19.66 -17.18
CA ARG A 118 14.03 18.33 -17.25
C ARG A 118 15.41 18.33 -16.59
N SER A 119 15.51 18.85 -15.36
CA SER A 119 16.77 18.89 -14.63
C SER A 119 16.78 18.15 -13.29
N VAL A 120 15.76 17.33 -13.01
CA VAL A 120 15.67 16.54 -11.77
C VAL A 120 16.93 15.69 -11.60
N GLY A 121 17.50 15.73 -10.37
CA GLY A 121 18.76 15.08 -10.05
C GLY A 121 20.02 15.83 -10.46
N GLN A 122 19.96 16.87 -11.30
CA GLN A 122 21.10 17.67 -11.72
C GLN A 122 21.58 18.65 -10.62
N PRO A 123 22.79 19.18 -10.68
CA PRO A 123 23.34 20.07 -9.64
C PRO A 123 22.47 21.31 -9.33
N ALA A 124 21.79 21.88 -10.33
CA ALA A 124 20.89 23.01 -10.12
C ALA A 124 19.64 22.59 -9.31
N PHE A 125 19.05 21.46 -9.64
CA PHE A 125 17.94 20.89 -8.89
C PHE A 125 18.32 20.60 -7.43
N ARG A 126 19.49 19.96 -7.20
CA ARG A 126 19.97 19.66 -5.84
C ARG A 126 20.13 20.93 -5.00
N ARG A 127 20.67 22.00 -5.58
CA ARG A 127 20.77 23.32 -4.89
C ARG A 127 19.39 23.91 -4.60
N ALA A 128 18.43 23.77 -5.50
CA ALA A 128 17.05 24.23 -5.26
C ALA A 128 16.39 23.46 -4.11
N VAL A 129 16.57 22.12 -4.06
CA VAL A 129 16.06 21.27 -2.96
C VAL A 129 16.72 21.69 -1.64
N ALA A 130 18.03 21.86 -1.60
CA ALA A 130 18.75 22.32 -0.38
C ALA A 130 18.25 23.69 0.08
N SER A 131 18.04 24.64 -0.85
CA SER A 131 17.48 25.96 -0.53
C SER A 131 16.05 25.85 0.05
N ALA A 132 15.21 24.99 -0.53
CA ALA A 132 13.85 24.79 -0.06
C ALA A 132 13.79 24.13 1.32
N ALA A 133 14.61 23.09 1.56
CA ALA A 133 14.70 22.42 2.85
C ALA A 133 15.20 23.38 3.96
N ALA A 134 16.23 24.18 3.67
CA ALA A 134 16.72 25.19 4.59
C ALA A 134 15.66 26.27 4.88
N ALA A 135 14.92 26.73 3.87
CA ALA A 135 13.83 27.70 4.05
C ALA A 135 12.69 27.11 4.87
N ALA A 136 12.30 25.85 4.62
CA ALA A 136 11.27 25.14 5.40
C ALA A 136 11.68 25.04 6.89
N ALA A 137 12.91 24.61 7.17
CA ALA A 137 13.45 24.55 8.54
C ALA A 137 13.43 25.91 9.23
N LYS A 138 13.88 26.98 8.54
CA LYS A 138 13.89 28.35 9.07
C LYS A 138 12.51 28.86 9.50
N ILE A 139 11.46 28.47 8.78
CA ILE A 139 10.09 28.89 9.09
C ILE A 139 9.31 27.89 9.95
N GLY A 140 9.94 26.76 10.32
CA GLY A 140 9.36 25.75 11.18
C GLY A 140 8.38 24.78 10.49
N LEU A 141 8.54 24.53 9.18
CA LEU A 141 7.89 23.43 8.47
C LEU A 141 8.82 22.20 8.48
N SER A 142 8.25 21.01 8.57
CA SER A 142 8.96 19.77 8.25
C SER A 142 9.07 19.62 6.73
N PHE A 143 10.14 18.97 6.27
CA PHE A 143 10.38 18.71 4.87
C PHE A 143 10.51 17.21 4.63
N ASP A 144 9.66 16.67 3.76
CA ASP A 144 9.71 15.30 3.27
C ASP A 144 10.12 15.30 1.80
N PHE A 145 10.69 14.18 1.34
CA PHE A 145 11.23 14.07 0.00
C PHE A 145 10.74 12.80 -0.69
N THR A 146 10.09 12.93 -1.86
CA THR A 146 9.66 11.80 -2.68
C THR A 146 10.86 11.13 -3.37
N LEU A 147 10.96 9.80 -3.24
CA LEU A 147 12.03 9.01 -3.86
C LEU A 147 11.73 8.75 -5.34
N GLY A 148 11.84 9.79 -6.15
CA GLY A 148 11.61 9.77 -7.58
C GLY A 148 11.10 11.10 -8.11
N SER A 149 10.78 11.10 -9.40
CA SER A 149 10.04 12.14 -10.09
C SER A 149 8.91 11.44 -10.83
N GLY A 150 7.68 11.66 -10.42
CA GLY A 150 6.55 10.83 -10.85
C GLY A 150 6.49 9.46 -10.15
N TRP A 151 5.62 8.58 -10.65
CA TRP A 151 5.39 7.25 -10.11
C TRP A 151 5.12 6.19 -11.21
N PRO A 152 5.22 4.87 -10.92
CA PRO A 152 5.97 4.31 -9.81
C PRO A 152 7.44 4.69 -9.87
N GLY A 153 8.23 4.38 -8.84
CA GLY A 153 9.63 4.80 -8.74
C GLY A 153 10.48 4.37 -9.94
N GLY A 154 11.20 5.32 -10.51
CA GLY A 154 12.06 5.08 -11.67
C GLY A 154 12.96 6.27 -12.00
N LEU A 155 13.86 6.09 -12.97
CA LEU A 155 14.82 7.09 -13.41
C LEU A 155 15.41 6.69 -14.78
N PRO A 156 16.19 7.57 -15.44
CA PRO A 156 16.94 7.19 -16.63
C PRO A 156 17.98 6.10 -16.32
N ILE A 157 17.65 4.85 -16.62
CA ILE A 157 18.48 3.66 -16.37
C ILE A 157 18.52 2.74 -17.57
N GLY A 158 19.57 1.90 -17.62
CA GLY A 158 19.63 0.81 -18.59
C GLY A 158 18.59 -0.28 -18.29
N LYS A 159 18.15 -0.98 -19.34
CA LYS A 159 17.15 -2.05 -19.28
C LYS A 159 17.46 -3.15 -18.25
N GLN A 160 18.74 -3.35 -17.87
CA GLN A 160 19.14 -4.34 -16.87
C GLN A 160 18.67 -4.03 -15.44
N HIS A 161 18.29 -2.78 -15.14
CA HIS A 161 17.74 -2.34 -13.85
C HIS A 161 16.26 -1.99 -13.91
N ALA A 162 15.69 -2.04 -15.14
CA ALA A 162 14.29 -1.72 -15.39
C ALA A 162 13.37 -2.91 -15.07
N GLU A 163 12.09 -2.60 -14.81
CA GLU A 163 11.04 -3.59 -14.64
C GLU A 163 11.03 -4.62 -15.77
N ARG A 164 10.91 -5.89 -15.42
CA ARG A 164 11.04 -7.02 -16.33
C ARG A 164 9.82 -7.93 -16.30
N GLN A 165 9.61 -8.62 -17.41
CA GLN A 165 8.51 -9.57 -17.59
C GLN A 165 8.98 -10.84 -18.30
N LEU A 166 8.19 -11.91 -18.13
CA LEU A 166 8.29 -13.13 -18.93
C LEU A 166 7.18 -13.12 -19.98
N LEU A 167 7.54 -13.42 -21.22
CA LEU A 167 6.65 -13.53 -22.36
C LEU A 167 6.67 -14.96 -22.89
N MET A 168 5.59 -15.40 -23.57
CA MET A 168 5.43 -16.76 -24.05
C MET A 168 4.97 -16.78 -25.52
N GLY A 169 5.87 -17.15 -26.41
CA GLY A 169 5.51 -17.51 -27.79
C GLY A 169 5.09 -18.98 -27.90
N THR A 170 4.14 -19.30 -28.78
CA THR A 170 3.66 -20.66 -28.96
C THR A 170 3.49 -21.07 -30.43
N VAL A 171 3.73 -22.36 -30.72
CA VAL A 171 3.38 -22.98 -32.02
C VAL A 171 2.91 -24.42 -31.80
N ASP A 172 1.86 -24.80 -32.52
CA ASP A 172 1.31 -26.16 -32.43
C ASP A 172 1.97 -27.07 -33.49
N VAL A 173 2.26 -28.32 -33.10
CA VAL A 173 2.92 -29.33 -33.92
C VAL A 173 2.15 -30.64 -33.77
N ALA A 174 1.66 -31.18 -34.88
CA ALA A 174 1.08 -32.50 -34.93
C ALA A 174 2.19 -33.54 -35.22
N GLY A 175 2.46 -34.40 -34.25
CA GLY A 175 3.46 -35.50 -34.42
C GLY A 175 2.84 -36.76 -34.99
N PRO A 176 3.69 -37.69 -35.44
CA PRO A 176 5.14 -37.61 -35.40
C PRO A 176 5.72 -36.68 -36.46
N LEU A 177 6.56 -35.73 -36.07
CA LEU A 177 7.15 -34.74 -36.96
C LEU A 177 8.55 -34.29 -36.47
N HIS A 178 9.50 -34.21 -37.40
CA HIS A 178 10.77 -33.54 -37.12
C HIS A 178 10.62 -32.03 -37.34
N PHE A 179 10.46 -31.29 -36.26
CA PHE A 179 10.33 -29.83 -36.31
C PHE A 179 11.71 -29.21 -36.45
N GLN A 180 11.96 -28.50 -37.53
CA GLN A 180 13.15 -27.69 -37.75
C GLN A 180 12.74 -26.28 -38.17
N GLY A 181 12.71 -25.35 -37.24
CA GLY A 181 12.18 -24.02 -37.50
C GLY A 181 12.65 -22.93 -36.53
N ALA A 182 12.27 -21.68 -36.84
CA ALA A 182 12.44 -20.58 -35.92
C ALA A 182 11.59 -20.79 -34.67
N LEU A 183 12.06 -20.28 -33.54
CA LEU A 183 11.26 -20.26 -32.32
C LEU A 183 10.04 -19.37 -32.51
N PRO A 184 8.88 -19.74 -31.94
CA PRO A 184 7.72 -18.86 -31.95
C PRO A 184 8.04 -17.54 -31.23
N PRO A 185 7.82 -16.39 -31.91
CA PRO A 185 8.07 -15.09 -31.27
C PRO A 185 7.10 -14.85 -30.12
N PRO A 186 7.45 -13.94 -29.16
CA PRO A 186 6.49 -13.53 -28.16
C PRO A 186 5.26 -12.90 -28.83
N PRO A 187 4.05 -13.05 -28.23
CA PRO A 187 2.84 -12.50 -28.78
C PRO A 187 2.83 -10.98 -28.72
N ASP A 188 2.02 -10.37 -29.56
CA ASP A 188 1.67 -8.96 -29.43
C ASP A 188 0.98 -8.74 -28.07
N GLN A 189 1.56 -7.87 -27.27
CA GLN A 189 1.11 -7.57 -25.89
C GLN A 189 -0.16 -6.71 -25.96
N SER A 190 -1.31 -7.35 -26.09
CA SER A 190 -2.59 -6.67 -26.31
C SER A 190 -3.02 -5.75 -25.17
N TYR A 191 -2.55 -6.01 -23.93
CA TYR A 191 -2.79 -5.12 -22.79
C TYR A 191 -2.15 -3.74 -22.98
N ARG A 192 -1.00 -3.67 -23.68
CA ARG A 192 -0.28 -2.42 -23.94
C ARG A 192 -1.17 -1.40 -24.65
N ARG A 193 -1.87 -1.82 -25.72
CA ARG A 193 -2.74 -0.91 -26.48
C ARG A 193 -3.88 -0.35 -25.65
N ALA A 194 -4.40 -1.13 -24.70
CA ALA A 194 -5.47 -0.68 -23.85
C ALA A 194 -4.96 0.32 -22.78
N VAL A 195 -3.75 0.10 -22.26
CA VAL A 195 -3.10 1.03 -21.31
C VAL A 195 -2.64 2.31 -22.01
N GLU A 196 -2.00 2.20 -23.18
CA GLU A 196 -1.57 3.34 -23.99
C GLU A 196 -2.72 4.30 -24.34
N TRP A 197 -3.93 3.77 -24.53
CA TRP A 197 -5.10 4.60 -24.80
C TRP A 197 -5.53 5.45 -23.58
N VAL A 198 -5.31 4.95 -22.37
CA VAL A 198 -5.69 5.62 -21.12
C VAL A 198 -4.51 6.42 -20.55
N LEU A 199 -3.31 5.85 -20.58
CA LEU A 199 -2.09 6.36 -19.95
C LEU A 199 -0.91 6.21 -20.92
N ASP A 200 -0.25 7.29 -21.23
CA ASP A 200 0.97 7.31 -22.06
C ASP A 200 2.20 6.98 -21.21
N VAL A 201 2.28 5.74 -20.70
CA VAL A 201 3.35 5.27 -19.81
C VAL A 201 4.10 4.05 -20.35
N LEU A 202 3.79 3.57 -21.55
CA LEU A 202 4.46 2.45 -22.17
C LEU A 202 5.15 2.89 -23.47
N GLY A 203 6.45 2.62 -23.58
CA GLY A 203 7.20 2.79 -24.80
C GLY A 203 6.96 1.66 -25.81
N PRO A 204 7.63 1.71 -26.96
CA PRO A 204 7.61 0.61 -27.92
C PRO A 204 8.02 -0.70 -27.25
N PRO A 205 7.43 -1.86 -27.65
CA PRO A 205 7.83 -3.16 -27.10
C PRO A 205 9.32 -3.40 -27.22
N ASP A 206 9.95 -3.93 -26.16
CA ASP A 206 11.35 -4.29 -26.17
C ASP A 206 11.57 -5.47 -27.14
N THR A 207 12.38 -5.26 -28.16
CA THR A 207 12.73 -6.28 -29.15
C THR A 207 13.93 -7.14 -28.71
N GLU A 208 14.65 -6.78 -27.66
CA GLU A 208 15.83 -7.49 -27.15
C GLU A 208 15.42 -8.53 -26.10
N ALA A 209 14.60 -9.50 -26.50
CA ALA A 209 14.14 -10.54 -25.60
C ALA A 209 15.18 -11.65 -25.44
N ARG A 210 15.53 -11.98 -24.19
CA ARG A 210 16.42 -13.09 -23.86
C ARG A 210 15.64 -14.38 -23.69
N LEU A 211 16.00 -15.42 -24.47
CA LEU A 211 15.41 -16.74 -24.30
C LEU A 211 15.73 -17.30 -22.89
N VAL A 212 14.69 -17.67 -22.14
CA VAL A 212 14.78 -18.30 -20.82
C VAL A 212 14.71 -19.81 -20.93
N ALA A 213 13.69 -20.32 -21.64
CA ALA A 213 13.49 -21.76 -21.85
C ALA A 213 12.68 -22.04 -23.10
N VAL A 214 12.84 -23.24 -23.65
CA VAL A 214 11.93 -23.80 -24.65
C VAL A 214 11.36 -25.11 -24.09
N LEU A 215 10.03 -25.20 -24.13
CA LEU A 215 9.30 -26.36 -23.66
C LEU A 215 8.44 -26.95 -24.78
N ALA A 216 8.18 -28.23 -24.70
CA ALA A 216 7.13 -28.88 -25.49
C ALA A 216 6.18 -29.61 -24.55
N ALA A 217 4.88 -29.42 -24.72
CA ALA A 217 3.89 -30.17 -23.96
C ALA A 217 2.86 -30.78 -24.90
N ARG A 218 2.45 -32.00 -24.63
CA ARG A 218 1.33 -32.64 -25.31
C ARG A 218 0.02 -32.03 -24.80
N LEU A 219 -0.83 -31.60 -25.71
CA LEU A 219 -2.16 -31.08 -25.38
C LEU A 219 -3.10 -32.25 -25.11
N GLY A 220 -3.79 -32.19 -23.99
CA GLY A 220 -4.82 -33.19 -23.62
C GLY A 220 -5.90 -33.28 -24.70
N THR A 221 -6.43 -34.48 -24.89
CA THR A 221 -7.42 -34.80 -25.92
C THR A 221 -8.85 -34.31 -25.63
N GLU A 222 -9.13 -33.88 -24.40
CA GLU A 222 -10.42 -33.34 -24.01
C GLU A 222 -10.65 -31.97 -24.65
N ARG A 223 -11.82 -31.73 -25.24
CA ARG A 223 -12.25 -30.42 -25.75
C ARG A 223 -12.66 -29.49 -24.60
N ALA A 224 -11.77 -29.35 -23.60
CA ALA A 224 -11.95 -28.37 -22.53
C ALA A 224 -11.74 -26.96 -23.06
N ALA A 225 -12.45 -26.01 -22.50
CA ALA A 225 -12.28 -24.58 -22.82
C ALA A 225 -10.85 -24.07 -22.53
N ILE A 226 -10.14 -24.75 -21.62
CA ILE A 226 -8.74 -24.46 -21.24
C ILE A 226 -7.93 -25.76 -21.46
N PRO A 227 -6.87 -25.72 -22.31
CA PRO A 227 -6.03 -26.89 -22.58
C PRO A 227 -5.28 -27.41 -21.35
N THR A 228 -5.20 -28.73 -21.21
CA THR A 228 -4.35 -29.39 -20.23
C THR A 228 -2.98 -29.71 -20.85
N LEU A 229 -1.90 -29.42 -20.13
CA LEU A 229 -0.53 -29.70 -20.55
C LEU A 229 -0.06 -31.04 -19.99
N GLU A 230 0.05 -32.02 -20.85
CA GLU A 230 0.54 -33.37 -20.53
C GLU A 230 1.99 -33.52 -21.02
N ASP A 231 2.78 -34.46 -20.46
CA ASP A 231 4.13 -34.82 -20.92
C ASP A 231 5.00 -33.59 -21.23
N VAL A 232 5.15 -32.68 -20.26
CA VAL A 232 5.95 -31.45 -20.44
C VAL A 232 7.44 -31.79 -20.48
N ARG A 233 8.13 -31.36 -21.55
CA ARG A 233 9.57 -31.59 -21.78
C ARG A 233 10.31 -30.27 -21.91
N VAL A 234 11.43 -30.14 -21.22
CA VAL A 234 12.34 -29.01 -21.42
C VAL A 234 13.26 -29.34 -22.57
N ILE A 235 13.14 -28.62 -23.66
CA ILE A 235 13.88 -28.84 -24.92
C ILE A 235 14.77 -27.67 -25.30
N THR A 236 15.14 -26.84 -24.33
CA THR A 236 16.04 -25.70 -24.54
C THR A 236 17.37 -26.09 -25.15
N GLY A 237 17.90 -27.28 -24.81
CA GLY A 237 19.14 -27.83 -25.39
C GLY A 237 19.07 -28.15 -26.89
N ASN A 238 17.89 -28.19 -27.47
CA ASN A 238 17.67 -28.43 -28.89
C ASN A 238 17.69 -27.14 -29.72
N VAL A 239 17.98 -26.01 -29.12
CA VAL A 239 18.01 -24.70 -29.79
C VAL A 239 19.45 -24.32 -30.13
N ALA A 240 19.69 -24.00 -31.39
CA ALA A 240 20.93 -23.46 -31.90
C ALA A 240 20.65 -22.27 -32.82
N ALA A 241 21.36 -21.17 -32.64
CA ALA A 241 21.21 -19.94 -33.42
C ALA A 241 19.75 -19.47 -33.60
N GLY A 242 18.95 -19.53 -32.56
CA GLY A 242 17.54 -19.12 -32.58
C GLY A 242 16.59 -20.09 -33.31
N ARG A 243 17.08 -21.28 -33.69
CA ARG A 243 16.26 -22.31 -34.36
C ARG A 243 16.17 -23.56 -33.46
N LEU A 244 14.99 -24.13 -33.41
CA LEU A 244 14.71 -25.39 -32.71
C LEU A 244 14.85 -26.57 -33.70
N ASP A 245 15.56 -27.61 -33.25
CA ASP A 245 15.64 -28.91 -33.92
C ASP A 245 15.13 -29.98 -32.94
N TRP A 246 13.88 -30.40 -33.11
CA TRP A 246 13.26 -31.33 -32.17
C TRP A 246 12.31 -32.30 -32.90
N PHE A 247 12.37 -33.57 -32.51
CA PHE A 247 11.45 -34.59 -33.00
C PHE A 247 10.22 -34.68 -32.07
N ALA A 248 9.07 -34.21 -32.58
CA ALA A 248 7.79 -34.34 -31.89
C ALA A 248 7.30 -35.80 -31.98
N PRO A 249 7.08 -36.49 -30.84
CA PRO A 249 6.45 -37.82 -30.85
C PRO A 249 5.00 -37.75 -31.36
N ASP A 250 4.35 -38.94 -31.46
CA ASP A 250 2.92 -39.01 -31.83
C ASP A 250 2.04 -38.17 -30.86
N GLY A 251 1.05 -37.48 -31.43
CA GLY A 251 0.11 -36.63 -30.68
C GLY A 251 0.19 -35.15 -31.06
N ASN A 252 -0.68 -34.37 -30.42
CA ASN A 252 -0.72 -32.90 -30.59
C ASN A 252 0.16 -32.22 -29.56
N TRP A 253 1.20 -31.56 -30.00
CA TRP A 253 2.17 -30.87 -29.15
C TRP A 253 2.06 -29.38 -29.33
N ARG A 254 2.32 -28.64 -28.23
CA ARG A 254 2.57 -27.21 -28.28
C ARG A 254 3.97 -26.91 -27.81
N ILE A 255 4.73 -26.20 -28.64
CA ILE A 255 6.04 -25.67 -28.29
C ILE A 255 5.84 -24.29 -27.65
N PHE A 256 6.51 -24.05 -26.54
CA PHE A 256 6.54 -22.80 -25.80
C PHE A 256 7.96 -22.25 -25.84
N ALA A 257 8.13 -21.02 -26.30
CA ALA A 257 9.37 -20.27 -26.15
C ALA A 257 9.15 -19.14 -25.14
N LEU A 258 9.89 -19.22 -24.02
CA LEU A 258 9.77 -18.29 -22.91
C LEU A 258 10.89 -17.24 -23.01
N TYR A 259 10.51 -15.96 -23.02
CA TYR A 259 11.42 -14.84 -23.20
C TYR A 259 11.31 -13.87 -22.04
N GLU A 260 12.47 -13.37 -21.59
CA GLU A 260 12.57 -12.30 -20.62
C GLU A 260 12.97 -11.01 -21.32
N ASN A 261 12.26 -9.92 -21.09
CA ASN A 261 12.61 -8.59 -21.57
C ASN A 261 12.19 -7.49 -20.59
N SER A 262 12.53 -6.23 -20.90
CA SER A 262 11.99 -5.07 -20.20
C SER A 262 10.53 -4.87 -20.54
N THR A 263 9.73 -4.41 -19.58
CA THR A 263 8.34 -4.01 -19.83
C THR A 263 8.25 -2.74 -20.68
N GLU A 264 9.34 -1.95 -20.79
CA GLU A 264 9.32 -0.60 -21.35
C GLU A 264 8.25 0.27 -20.69
N HIS A 265 8.04 0.06 -19.40
CA HIS A 265 7.21 0.89 -18.54
C HIS A 265 8.00 2.11 -18.07
N PHE A 266 7.46 3.30 -18.34
CA PHE A 266 8.06 4.58 -17.98
C PHE A 266 7.34 5.22 -16.81
N VAL A 267 8.09 5.98 -16.04
CA VAL A 267 7.55 6.75 -14.91
C VAL A 267 6.54 7.77 -15.42
N MET A 268 5.35 7.77 -14.85
CA MET A 268 4.34 8.79 -15.16
C MET A 268 4.80 10.16 -14.67
N GLY A 269 4.98 11.09 -15.59
CA GLY A 269 5.35 12.47 -15.26
C GLY A 269 6.79 12.67 -14.81
N GLY A 270 7.70 11.77 -15.13
CA GLY A 270 9.12 11.88 -14.77
C GLY A 270 9.82 13.07 -15.41
N ALA A 271 10.47 13.93 -14.61
CA ALA A 271 11.13 15.19 -15.03
C ALA A 271 12.67 15.09 -15.07
N PHE A 272 13.18 13.91 -15.35
CA PHE A 272 14.61 13.67 -15.49
C PHE A 272 15.17 14.26 -16.82
N PRO A 273 16.50 14.49 -16.91
CA PRO A 273 17.15 14.84 -18.17
C PRO A 273 16.93 13.77 -19.26
N GLY A 274 16.87 14.19 -20.52
CA GLY A 274 16.60 13.29 -21.64
C GLY A 274 15.15 13.26 -22.08
N ALA A 275 14.78 12.26 -22.88
CA ALA A 275 13.39 12.04 -23.25
C ALA A 275 12.58 11.49 -22.06
N ALA A 276 11.28 11.76 -22.01
CA ALA A 276 10.40 11.15 -21.01
C ALA A 276 10.47 9.61 -21.05
N ALA A 277 10.63 9.06 -22.26
CA ALA A 277 10.82 7.64 -22.52
C ALA A 277 12.17 7.04 -22.05
N ASP A 278 13.05 7.83 -21.42
CA ASP A 278 14.31 7.31 -20.85
C ASP A 278 14.17 6.97 -19.37
N ALA A 279 13.17 7.52 -18.66
CA ALA A 279 12.93 7.28 -17.25
C ALA A 279 12.10 5.99 -17.06
N ARG A 280 12.78 4.85 -17.01
CA ARG A 280 12.15 3.54 -16.81
C ARG A 280 11.82 3.29 -15.36
N VAL A 281 10.70 2.61 -15.13
CA VAL A 281 10.36 2.04 -13.83
C VAL A 281 11.41 1.00 -13.47
N VAL A 282 11.91 1.05 -12.23
CA VAL A 282 12.96 0.12 -11.75
C VAL A 282 12.40 -1.28 -11.53
N ASP A 283 13.28 -2.28 -11.55
CA ASP A 283 12.90 -3.67 -11.23
C ASP A 283 12.63 -3.82 -9.72
N HIS A 284 11.37 -3.91 -9.36
CA HIS A 284 10.88 -4.05 -7.99
C HIS A 284 11.07 -5.46 -7.38
N LEU A 285 11.59 -6.42 -8.15
CA LEU A 285 11.97 -7.76 -7.65
C LEU A 285 13.49 -7.89 -7.46
N SER A 286 14.25 -6.82 -7.72
CA SER A 286 15.69 -6.80 -7.74
C SER A 286 16.29 -5.81 -6.75
N ALA A 287 17.34 -6.23 -6.06
CA ALA A 287 18.15 -5.32 -5.25
C ALA A 287 18.82 -4.23 -6.11
N SER A 288 19.20 -4.55 -7.35
CA SER A 288 19.82 -3.57 -8.24
C SER A 288 18.85 -2.48 -8.71
N GLY A 289 17.55 -2.78 -8.80
CA GLY A 289 16.50 -1.79 -9.08
C GLY A 289 16.35 -0.82 -7.91
N ALA A 290 16.30 -1.32 -6.67
CA ALA A 290 16.28 -0.50 -5.47
C ALA A 290 17.52 0.38 -5.36
N ASP A 291 18.74 -0.20 -5.56
CA ASP A 291 19.99 0.54 -5.49
C ASP A 291 20.08 1.62 -6.56
N ALA A 292 19.59 1.36 -7.78
CA ALA A 292 19.58 2.35 -8.84
C ALA A 292 18.80 3.61 -8.42
N LEU A 293 17.64 3.45 -7.76
CA LEU A 293 16.84 4.58 -7.28
C LEU A 293 17.49 5.27 -6.08
N LEU A 294 17.97 4.48 -5.10
CA LEU A 294 18.56 5.00 -3.88
C LEU A 294 19.90 5.71 -4.12
N GLU A 295 20.83 5.05 -4.82
CA GLU A 295 22.17 5.59 -5.05
C GLU A 295 22.26 6.46 -6.30
N GLY A 296 21.44 6.20 -7.33
CA GLY A 296 21.40 6.98 -8.56
C GLY A 296 20.67 8.31 -8.44
N TYR A 297 19.68 8.40 -7.53
CA TYR A 297 18.90 9.63 -7.38
C TYR A 297 18.83 10.12 -5.92
N ALA A 298 18.37 9.30 -4.98
CA ALA A 298 18.06 9.77 -3.62
C ALA A 298 19.31 10.22 -2.86
N SER A 299 20.37 9.41 -2.79
CA SER A 299 21.62 9.74 -2.09
C SER A 299 22.25 11.04 -2.62
N PRO A 300 22.46 11.23 -3.95
CA PRO A 300 23.03 12.48 -4.45
C PRO A 300 22.21 13.73 -4.15
N VAL A 301 20.90 13.64 -3.98
CA VAL A 301 20.05 14.78 -3.62
C VAL A 301 20.16 15.05 -2.13
N LEU A 302 20.01 14.01 -1.29
CA LEU A 302 19.99 14.17 0.18
C LEU A 302 21.38 14.48 0.75
N ASP A 303 22.47 13.99 0.15
CA ASP A 303 23.84 14.31 0.57
C ASP A 303 24.21 15.80 0.33
N ALA A 304 23.38 16.54 -0.42
CA ALA A 304 23.52 17.98 -0.60
C ALA A 304 22.82 18.82 0.50
N LEU A 305 22.12 18.16 1.45
CA LEU A 305 21.36 18.80 2.51
C LEU A 305 22.10 18.66 3.85
N GLU A 306 21.84 19.59 4.76
CA GLU A 306 22.33 19.49 6.14
C GLU A 306 21.55 18.39 6.91
N PRO A 307 22.21 17.67 7.80
CA PRO A 307 21.55 16.67 8.64
C PRO A 307 20.34 17.23 9.39
N GLY A 308 19.22 16.50 9.37
CA GLY A 308 17.97 16.87 10.05
C GLY A 308 17.08 17.86 9.29
N GLN A 309 17.46 18.30 8.10
CA GLN A 309 16.58 19.12 7.25
C GLN A 309 15.44 18.32 6.61
N VAL A 310 15.64 17.02 6.39
CA VAL A 310 14.60 16.09 5.90
C VAL A 310 14.16 15.22 7.06
N ARG A 311 12.83 15.08 7.24
CA ARG A 311 12.24 14.22 8.25
C ARG A 311 12.00 12.81 7.71
N ALA A 312 11.37 12.72 6.55
CA ALA A 312 10.95 11.47 5.95
C ALA A 312 11.21 11.43 4.44
N VAL A 313 11.39 10.23 3.93
CA VAL A 313 11.35 9.97 2.49
C VAL A 313 10.05 9.24 2.16
N PHE A 314 9.51 9.52 0.97
CA PHE A 314 8.25 8.97 0.50
C PHE A 314 8.45 8.07 -0.71
N VAL A 315 7.83 6.89 -0.68
CA VAL A 315 7.69 5.96 -1.81
C VAL A 315 6.23 5.93 -2.21
N ASP A 316 5.98 6.38 -3.45
CA ASP A 316 4.65 6.43 -4.07
C ASP A 316 4.16 5.03 -4.45
N SER A 317 2.89 4.91 -4.90
CA SER A 317 2.23 3.66 -5.26
C SER A 317 2.98 2.85 -6.32
N PHE A 318 2.84 1.51 -6.25
CA PHE A 318 3.53 0.57 -7.14
C PHE A 318 2.66 0.16 -8.32
N GLU A 319 2.23 1.07 -9.13
CA GLU A 319 1.35 0.82 -10.28
C GLU A 319 2.07 0.06 -11.40
N LEU A 320 2.52 -1.17 -11.08
CA LEU A 320 3.39 -1.99 -11.91
C LEU A 320 2.68 -2.63 -13.10
N MET A 321 3.43 -2.88 -14.17
CA MET A 321 2.93 -3.43 -15.44
C MET A 321 3.62 -4.75 -15.76
N GLY A 322 3.18 -5.44 -16.80
CA GLY A 322 3.84 -6.63 -17.33
C GLY A 322 2.89 -7.76 -17.67
N GLU A 323 3.35 -8.70 -18.49
CA GLU A 323 2.60 -9.92 -18.81
C GLU A 323 2.65 -10.90 -17.63
N LEU A 324 3.87 -11.22 -17.20
CA LEU A 324 4.15 -12.00 -15.99
C LEU A 324 5.41 -11.42 -15.35
N PRO A 325 5.31 -10.78 -14.16
CA PRO A 325 6.45 -10.17 -13.49
C PRO A 325 7.62 -11.14 -13.31
N PHE A 326 8.79 -10.69 -13.68
CA PHE A 326 9.98 -11.52 -13.68
C PHE A 326 11.23 -10.67 -13.39
N THR A 327 12.34 -11.30 -13.02
CA THR A 327 13.63 -10.62 -12.81
C THR A 327 14.79 -11.54 -13.15
N ALA A 328 15.96 -10.97 -13.38
CA ALA A 328 17.16 -11.74 -13.59
C ALA A 328 17.45 -12.65 -12.39
N GLY A 329 17.67 -13.95 -12.65
CA GLY A 329 17.91 -14.96 -11.59
C GLY A 329 16.64 -15.42 -10.86
N PHE A 330 15.45 -15.11 -11.36
CA PHE A 330 14.18 -15.52 -10.74
C PHE A 330 14.07 -17.04 -10.55
N LEU A 331 14.45 -17.85 -11.56
CA LEU A 331 14.38 -19.31 -11.49
C LEU A 331 15.28 -19.87 -10.38
N GLU A 332 16.47 -19.30 -10.16
CA GLU A 332 17.37 -19.69 -9.08
C GLU A 332 16.81 -19.29 -7.71
N ALA A 333 16.27 -18.07 -7.60
CA ALA A 333 15.61 -17.61 -6.39
C ALA A 333 14.39 -18.48 -6.05
N PHE A 334 13.60 -18.85 -7.06
CA PHE A 334 12.46 -19.75 -6.91
C PHE A 334 12.90 -21.13 -6.42
N ARG A 335 13.91 -21.73 -7.07
CA ARG A 335 14.43 -23.05 -6.65
C ARG A 335 14.92 -23.03 -5.21
N THR A 336 15.60 -21.98 -4.79
CA THR A 336 16.11 -21.81 -3.43
C THR A 336 14.97 -21.67 -2.42
N HIS A 337 13.95 -20.86 -2.73
CA HIS A 337 12.86 -20.56 -1.82
C HIS A 337 11.76 -21.63 -1.81
N ALA A 338 11.27 -22.03 -2.97
CA ALA A 338 10.19 -23.03 -3.11
C ALA A 338 10.69 -24.49 -3.10
N GLY A 339 11.99 -24.73 -3.37
CA GLY A 339 12.62 -26.04 -3.25
C GLY A 339 12.49 -26.97 -4.46
N TYR A 340 12.02 -26.45 -5.63
CA TYR A 340 11.93 -27.22 -6.88
C TYR A 340 12.17 -26.33 -8.11
N ASP A 341 12.37 -26.97 -9.27
CA ASP A 341 12.58 -26.26 -10.54
C ASP A 341 11.24 -25.80 -11.14
N LEU A 342 11.09 -24.48 -11.33
CA LEU A 342 9.91 -23.87 -11.93
C LEU A 342 9.89 -24.04 -13.46
N THR A 343 11.03 -24.28 -14.11
CA THR A 343 11.16 -24.26 -15.57
C THR A 343 10.09 -25.07 -16.30
N PRO A 344 9.83 -26.37 -15.97
CA PRO A 344 8.81 -27.14 -16.68
C PRO A 344 7.38 -26.68 -16.43
N HIS A 345 7.17 -25.76 -15.51
CA HIS A 345 5.86 -25.28 -15.08
C HIS A 345 5.53 -23.85 -15.54
N LEU A 346 6.49 -23.17 -16.18
CA LEU A 346 6.32 -21.76 -16.58
C LEU A 346 5.01 -21.47 -17.36
N PRO A 347 4.58 -22.31 -18.34
CA PRO A 347 3.34 -22.03 -19.06
C PRO A 347 2.08 -22.01 -18.20
N LEU A 348 2.08 -22.71 -17.04
CA LEU A 348 0.95 -22.75 -16.10
C LEU A 348 0.74 -21.44 -15.34
N LEU A 349 1.74 -20.56 -15.34
CA LEU A 349 1.68 -19.27 -14.65
C LEU A 349 0.89 -18.21 -15.42
N PHE A 350 0.82 -18.33 -16.75
CA PHE A 350 0.22 -17.30 -17.60
C PHE A 350 -1.29 -17.26 -17.49
N ARG A 351 -1.82 -16.05 -17.47
CA ARG A 351 -3.25 -15.73 -17.42
C ARG A 351 -3.68 -14.90 -18.63
N LYS A 352 -4.97 -14.91 -18.93
CA LYS A 352 -5.55 -14.02 -19.93
C LYS A 352 -5.44 -12.57 -19.46
N GLY A 353 -4.91 -11.72 -20.33
CA GLY A 353 -4.78 -10.28 -20.05
C GLY A 353 -3.52 -9.84 -19.30
N GLY A 354 -2.64 -10.80 -18.91
CA GLY A 354 -1.41 -10.48 -18.17
C GLY A 354 -1.66 -10.08 -16.70
N GLU A 355 -0.64 -9.49 -16.06
CA GLU A 355 -0.66 -9.10 -14.64
C GLU A 355 -0.47 -7.60 -14.41
N SER A 356 -0.82 -6.79 -15.40
CA SER A 356 -0.81 -5.34 -15.25
C SER A 356 -1.89 -4.89 -14.26
N LYS A 357 -1.56 -4.01 -13.31
CA LYS A 357 -2.54 -3.39 -12.40
C LYS A 357 -3.63 -2.64 -13.15
N TYR A 358 -3.28 -2.00 -14.24
CA TYR A 358 -4.26 -1.38 -15.13
C TYR A 358 -5.05 -2.39 -15.97
N GLY A 359 -4.54 -3.60 -16.15
CA GLY A 359 -5.27 -4.72 -16.75
C GLY A 359 -6.46 -5.14 -15.89
N GLU A 360 -6.34 -5.13 -14.57
CA GLU A 360 -7.44 -5.36 -13.63
C GLU A 360 -8.49 -4.25 -13.73
N MET A 361 -8.10 -2.99 -13.86
CA MET A 361 -9.00 -1.87 -14.12
C MET A 361 -9.75 -2.03 -15.45
N LEU A 362 -9.12 -2.68 -16.45
CA LEU A 362 -9.71 -2.98 -17.75
C LEU A 362 -10.57 -4.25 -17.75
N ASP A 363 -10.58 -5.04 -16.67
CA ASP A 363 -11.49 -6.16 -16.47
C ASP A 363 -12.96 -5.71 -16.41
N VAL A 364 -13.20 -4.45 -16.10
CA VAL A 364 -14.48 -3.74 -16.34
C VAL A 364 -14.96 -3.92 -17.80
N PHE A 365 -14.05 -4.25 -18.74
CA PHE A 365 -14.35 -4.54 -20.14
C PHE A 365 -14.37 -6.05 -20.48
N GLY A 366 -14.43 -6.96 -19.50
CA GLY A 366 -14.68 -8.39 -19.68
C GLY A 366 -13.45 -9.24 -20.04
N ARG A 367 -12.25 -8.85 -19.66
CA ARG A 367 -11.04 -9.67 -19.77
C ARG A 367 -10.88 -10.52 -18.51
N ASN A 368 -11.50 -11.67 -18.54
CA ASN A 368 -11.45 -12.61 -17.41
C ASN A 368 -10.03 -13.20 -17.26
N GLY A 369 -9.30 -12.81 -16.23
CA GLY A 369 -7.93 -13.22 -15.91
C GLY A 369 -7.75 -14.71 -15.55
N GLY A 370 -8.52 -15.61 -16.17
CA GLY A 370 -8.40 -17.06 -15.98
C GLY A 370 -7.08 -17.64 -16.52
N PRO A 371 -6.68 -18.84 -16.05
CA PRO A 371 -5.46 -19.49 -16.51
C PRO A 371 -5.52 -19.82 -18.00
N LEU A 372 -4.37 -19.78 -18.69
CA LEU A 372 -4.27 -20.21 -20.08
C LEU A 372 -4.17 -21.72 -20.22
N TYR A 373 -3.63 -22.41 -19.22
CA TYR A 373 -3.37 -23.85 -19.23
C TYR A 373 -3.66 -24.47 -17.86
N LEU A 374 -4.03 -25.75 -17.87
CA LEU A 374 -4.23 -26.60 -16.70
C LEU A 374 -3.14 -27.67 -16.60
N ALA A 375 -2.85 -28.11 -15.38
CA ALA A 375 -2.05 -29.32 -15.14
C ALA A 375 -2.94 -30.57 -15.17
N PRO A 376 -2.42 -31.77 -15.48
CA PRO A 376 -3.18 -33.01 -15.47
C PRO A 376 -3.75 -33.34 -14.09
N GLN A 377 -2.98 -33.02 -13.02
CA GLN A 377 -3.47 -33.22 -11.65
C GLN A 377 -4.29 -32.00 -11.21
N PRO A 378 -5.54 -32.19 -10.77
CA PRO A 378 -6.35 -31.09 -10.22
C PRO A 378 -5.64 -30.34 -9.09
N GLY A 379 -5.71 -29.02 -9.12
CA GLY A 379 -5.11 -28.15 -8.08
C GLY A 379 -3.59 -27.97 -8.19
N ARG A 380 -2.90 -28.68 -9.08
CA ARG A 380 -1.43 -28.57 -9.19
C ARG A 380 -0.99 -27.22 -9.78
N ALA A 381 -1.69 -26.74 -10.80
CA ALA A 381 -1.34 -25.44 -11.41
C ALA A 381 -1.54 -24.30 -10.41
N GLU A 382 -2.61 -24.35 -9.61
CA GLU A 382 -2.89 -23.38 -8.56
C GLU A 382 -1.78 -23.36 -7.50
N ARG A 383 -1.32 -24.54 -7.05
CA ARG A 383 -0.21 -24.63 -6.06
C ARG A 383 1.11 -24.08 -6.60
N ILE A 384 1.42 -24.33 -7.86
CA ILE A 384 2.61 -23.78 -8.51
C ILE A 384 2.52 -22.25 -8.60
N ARG A 385 1.33 -21.75 -8.90
CA ARG A 385 1.10 -20.31 -8.93
C ARG A 385 1.20 -19.68 -7.53
N GLU A 386 0.67 -20.34 -6.51
CA GLU A 386 0.81 -19.91 -5.10
C GLU A 386 2.30 -19.81 -4.70
N ASP A 387 3.15 -20.77 -5.10
CA ASP A 387 4.59 -20.72 -4.87
C ASP A 387 5.26 -19.57 -5.65
N TYR A 388 4.83 -19.32 -6.90
CA TYR A 388 5.32 -18.19 -7.69
C TYR A 388 4.97 -16.85 -7.02
N GLU A 389 3.72 -16.70 -6.56
CA GLU A 389 3.26 -15.51 -5.82
C GLU A 389 4.07 -15.30 -4.53
N ASP A 390 4.34 -16.38 -3.78
CA ASP A 390 5.11 -16.32 -2.55
C ASP A 390 6.57 -15.90 -2.80
N VAL A 391 7.21 -16.44 -3.85
CA VAL A 391 8.58 -16.04 -4.24
C VAL A 391 8.61 -14.59 -4.71
N ARG A 392 7.64 -14.16 -5.53
CA ARG A 392 7.52 -12.78 -6.00
C ARG A 392 7.36 -11.79 -4.83
N ARG A 393 6.45 -12.11 -3.89
CA ARG A 393 6.27 -11.36 -2.66
C ARG A 393 7.57 -11.28 -1.84
N TRP A 394 8.23 -12.43 -1.63
CA TRP A 394 9.49 -12.49 -0.87
C TRP A 394 10.60 -11.63 -1.51
N LEU A 395 10.75 -11.69 -2.84
CA LEU A 395 11.72 -10.86 -3.57
C LEU A 395 11.42 -9.38 -3.40
N PHE A 396 10.16 -8.97 -3.57
CA PHE A 396 9.72 -7.58 -3.40
C PHE A 396 9.99 -7.08 -1.98
N GLU A 397 9.56 -7.84 -0.96
CA GLU A 397 9.74 -7.43 0.43
C GLU A 397 11.22 -7.35 0.83
N GLU A 398 12.03 -8.36 0.52
CA GLU A 398 13.41 -8.46 1.01
C GLU A 398 14.43 -7.73 0.12
N ARG A 399 14.23 -7.73 -1.20
CA ARG A 399 15.18 -7.12 -2.12
C ARG A 399 14.88 -5.67 -2.44
N PHE A 400 13.63 -5.27 -2.30
CA PHE A 400 13.22 -3.90 -2.61
C PHE A 400 12.83 -3.13 -1.34
N VAL A 401 11.69 -3.44 -0.72
CA VAL A 401 11.14 -2.66 0.41
C VAL A 401 12.13 -2.58 1.57
N GLU A 402 12.68 -3.70 2.00
CA GLU A 402 13.63 -3.76 3.12
C GLU A 402 14.92 -2.97 2.87
N ARG A 403 15.31 -2.80 1.60
CA ARG A 403 16.46 -1.94 1.26
C ARG A 403 16.13 -0.47 1.47
N PHE A 404 14.93 -0.03 1.14
CA PHE A 404 14.48 1.34 1.39
C PHE A 404 14.43 1.62 2.90
N VAL A 405 13.86 0.70 3.68
CA VAL A 405 13.82 0.81 5.16
C VAL A 405 15.22 0.99 5.73
N ARG A 406 16.13 0.06 5.41
CA ARG A 406 17.51 0.11 5.93
C ARG A 406 18.28 1.35 5.47
N TRP A 407 18.07 1.76 4.22
CA TRP A 407 18.72 2.96 3.68
C TRP A 407 18.21 4.23 4.36
N ALA A 408 16.91 4.36 4.60
CA ALA A 408 16.31 5.49 5.30
C ALA A 408 16.79 5.55 6.76
N HIS A 409 16.73 4.42 7.49
CA HIS A 409 17.20 4.31 8.87
C HIS A 409 18.70 4.60 9.00
N GLY A 410 19.53 4.17 8.04
CA GLY A 410 20.96 4.50 8.01
C GLY A 410 21.26 6.00 7.88
N ARG A 411 20.25 6.79 7.48
CA ARG A 411 20.30 8.27 7.38
C ARG A 411 19.46 8.97 8.44
N HIS A 412 18.93 8.25 9.42
CA HIS A 412 18.01 8.75 10.44
C HIS A 412 16.73 9.39 9.88
N LEU A 413 16.22 8.84 8.78
CA LEU A 413 14.99 9.26 8.11
C LEU A 413 13.86 8.25 8.39
N GLU A 414 12.63 8.74 8.49
CA GLU A 414 11.44 7.90 8.43
C GLU A 414 11.16 7.48 6.98
N LEU A 415 10.76 6.22 6.76
CA LEU A 415 10.20 5.78 5.49
C LEU A 415 8.68 5.87 5.53
N ARG A 416 8.10 6.71 4.67
CA ARG A 416 6.67 6.74 4.40
C ARG A 416 6.41 6.03 3.06
N LEU A 417 5.44 5.11 3.03
CA LEU A 417 5.28 4.21 1.89
C LEU A 417 3.82 3.89 1.61
N GLN A 418 3.42 4.00 0.35
CA GLN A 418 2.19 3.45 -0.19
C GLN A 418 2.46 2.02 -0.68
N ALA A 419 1.78 1.01 -0.09
CA ALA A 419 2.03 -0.40 -0.40
C ALA A 419 1.18 -0.93 -1.55
N HIS A 420 0.12 -0.21 -1.94
CA HIS A 420 -0.79 -0.66 -2.99
C HIS A 420 -0.12 -0.67 -4.37
N GLY A 421 -0.58 -1.56 -5.21
CA GLY A 421 0.07 -1.87 -6.48
C GLY A 421 1.31 -2.77 -6.38
N GLY A 422 1.85 -2.99 -5.17
CA GLY A 422 2.97 -3.89 -4.93
C GLY A 422 2.60 -5.37 -4.90
N TYR A 423 3.57 -6.22 -4.69
CA TYR A 423 3.39 -7.67 -4.67
C TYR A 423 3.18 -8.19 -3.23
N GLY A 424 2.21 -9.09 -3.06
CA GLY A 424 1.90 -9.73 -1.79
C GLY A 424 0.79 -9.01 -1.00
N ASN A 425 0.79 -9.19 0.32
CA ASN A 425 -0.22 -8.61 1.20
C ASN A 425 0.21 -7.20 1.65
N TYR A 426 -0.62 -6.21 1.37
CA TYR A 426 -0.31 -4.81 1.70
C TYR A 426 -0.09 -4.56 3.20
N LEU A 427 -0.81 -5.27 4.09
CA LEU A 427 -0.59 -5.17 5.53
C LEU A 427 0.84 -5.52 5.94
N ASP A 428 1.42 -6.56 5.33
CA ASP A 428 2.79 -6.99 5.62
C ASP A 428 3.82 -5.98 5.10
N THR A 429 3.56 -5.36 3.96
CA THR A 429 4.41 -4.32 3.38
C THR A 429 4.29 -3.01 4.16
N TYR A 430 3.08 -2.57 4.48
CA TYR A 430 2.82 -1.40 5.31
C TYR A 430 3.49 -1.48 6.69
N ALA A 431 3.45 -2.65 7.33
CA ALA A 431 4.05 -2.84 8.66
C ALA A 431 5.59 -2.71 8.69
N ARG A 432 6.25 -2.66 7.52
CA ARG A 432 7.71 -2.45 7.41
C ARG A 432 8.09 -0.97 7.37
N ALA A 433 7.18 -0.11 6.92
CA ALA A 433 7.40 1.34 6.82
C ALA A 433 7.14 2.03 8.16
N ASP A 434 7.90 3.06 8.50
CA ASP A 434 7.69 3.85 9.72
C ASP A 434 6.34 4.59 9.69
N VAL A 435 5.91 5.00 8.49
CA VAL A 435 4.63 5.65 8.26
C VAL A 435 3.92 4.95 7.10
N PRO A 436 3.07 3.94 7.37
CA PRO A 436 2.16 3.39 6.37
C PRO A 436 1.25 4.49 5.80
N GLU A 437 1.18 4.60 4.48
CA GLU A 437 0.32 5.57 3.80
C GLU A 437 -0.70 4.91 2.88
N SER A 438 -1.97 5.14 3.14
CA SER A 438 -3.08 4.79 2.26
C SER A 438 -3.37 5.91 1.26
N GLU A 439 -4.37 5.73 0.40
CA GLU A 439 -4.78 6.71 -0.58
C GLU A 439 -6.30 6.79 -0.70
N GLY A 440 -6.83 8.00 -0.88
CA GLY A 440 -8.26 8.26 -1.03
C GLY A 440 -8.81 7.94 -2.42
N LEU A 441 -7.96 7.69 -3.42
CA LEU A 441 -8.37 7.38 -4.79
C LEU A 441 -8.48 5.87 -5.03
N PHE A 442 -7.49 5.12 -4.61
CA PHE A 442 -7.49 3.66 -4.70
C PHE A 442 -8.52 3.01 -3.78
N GLY A 443 -8.97 1.80 -4.13
CA GLY A 443 -9.99 1.10 -3.37
C GLY A 443 -11.28 1.91 -3.19
N ASP A 444 -11.56 2.86 -4.08
CA ASP A 444 -12.71 3.78 -4.03
C ASP A 444 -12.71 4.71 -2.80
N GLY A 445 -11.55 4.90 -2.15
CA GLY A 445 -11.45 5.59 -0.87
C GLY A 445 -12.30 4.90 0.21
N SER A 446 -12.56 3.61 0.06
CA SER A 446 -13.39 2.84 0.98
C SER A 446 -12.77 2.80 2.36
N PHE A 447 -13.61 2.69 3.37
CA PHE A 447 -13.17 2.53 4.75
C PHE A 447 -12.22 1.32 4.90
N ASP A 448 -12.56 0.20 4.26
CA ASP A 448 -11.78 -1.03 4.31
C ASP A 448 -10.36 -0.86 3.74
N PHE A 449 -10.22 -0.13 2.63
CA PHE A 449 -8.92 0.16 2.04
C PHE A 449 -8.07 1.09 2.92
N LEU A 450 -8.65 2.20 3.38
CA LEU A 450 -8.01 3.13 4.31
C LEU A 450 -7.56 2.43 5.60
N LYS A 451 -8.36 1.47 6.09
CA LYS A 451 -8.10 0.68 7.31
C LYS A 451 -6.82 -0.17 7.23
N LEU A 452 -6.32 -0.52 6.04
CA LEU A 452 -5.12 -1.36 5.88
C LEU A 452 -3.87 -0.68 6.44
N ALA A 453 -3.59 0.56 6.04
CA ALA A 453 -2.44 1.30 6.52
C ALA A 453 -2.52 1.55 8.04
N ALA A 454 -3.71 1.94 8.52
CA ALA A 454 -3.95 2.15 9.95
C ALA A 454 -3.74 0.86 10.76
N SER A 455 -4.32 -0.26 10.33
CA SER A 455 -4.19 -1.55 11.02
C SER A 455 -2.73 -2.04 11.06
N ALA A 456 -1.99 -1.87 9.95
CA ALA A 456 -0.58 -2.22 9.90
C ALA A 456 0.24 -1.37 10.88
N ALA A 457 -0.01 -0.04 10.94
CA ALA A 457 0.61 0.86 11.89
C ALA A 457 0.30 0.44 13.35
N HIS A 458 -0.96 0.08 13.64
CA HIS A 458 -1.37 -0.37 14.96
C HIS A 458 -0.62 -1.62 15.39
N VAL A 459 -0.60 -2.66 14.55
CA VAL A 459 0.06 -3.95 14.85
C VAL A 459 1.58 -3.79 14.99
N ALA A 460 2.19 -2.92 14.18
CA ALA A 460 3.64 -2.67 14.19
C ALA A 460 4.09 -1.62 15.23
N ASP A 461 3.17 -1.03 16.00
CA ASP A 461 3.41 0.03 16.99
C ASP A 461 3.94 1.34 16.39
N HIS A 462 3.54 1.66 15.18
CA HIS A 462 3.86 2.95 14.57
C HIS A 462 2.90 4.03 15.06
N ARG A 463 3.42 5.20 15.37
CA ARG A 463 2.61 6.35 15.83
C ARG A 463 1.69 6.87 14.73
N TRP A 464 2.17 6.89 13.49
CA TRP A 464 1.50 7.52 12.37
C TRP A 464 1.01 6.51 11.34
N ALA A 465 -0.23 6.69 10.92
CA ALA A 465 -0.79 6.16 9.69
C ALA A 465 -1.29 7.33 8.86
N SER A 466 -0.77 7.51 7.66
CA SER A 466 -1.15 8.62 6.79
C SER A 466 -2.04 8.17 5.63
N SER A 467 -2.68 9.15 4.99
CA SER A 467 -3.39 8.94 3.73
C SER A 467 -3.22 10.14 2.82
N GLU A 468 -2.83 9.88 1.59
CA GLU A 468 -3.02 10.80 0.48
C GLU A 468 -4.51 11.05 0.31
N SER A 469 -4.92 12.30 0.36
CA SER A 469 -6.32 12.66 0.58
C SER A 469 -6.75 13.83 -0.28
N PHE A 470 -8.06 13.96 -0.42
CA PHE A 470 -8.73 15.04 -1.17
C PHE A 470 -8.48 14.98 -2.68
N VAL A 471 -8.28 13.76 -3.19
CA VAL A 471 -8.34 13.45 -4.63
C VAL A 471 -9.45 12.44 -4.86
N THR A 472 -10.32 12.69 -5.83
CA THR A 472 -11.43 11.80 -6.21
C THR A 472 -11.66 11.86 -7.71
N LEU A 473 -12.21 10.80 -8.29
CA LEU A 473 -12.67 10.82 -9.67
C LEU A 473 -14.08 11.42 -9.74
N ARG A 474 -14.22 12.55 -10.43
CA ARG A 474 -15.51 13.18 -10.73
C ARG A 474 -15.57 13.60 -12.19
N LEU A 475 -16.68 13.29 -12.87
CA LEU A 475 -16.91 13.82 -14.21
C LEU A 475 -16.87 15.36 -14.19
N LEU A 476 -16.07 15.93 -15.12
CA LEU A 476 -15.92 17.37 -15.33
C LEU A 476 -15.08 18.14 -14.28
N GLY A 477 -14.21 17.46 -13.53
CA GLY A 477 -13.16 18.10 -12.73
C GLY A 477 -13.67 19.18 -11.77
N THR A 478 -14.76 18.91 -11.05
CA THR A 478 -15.31 19.83 -10.07
C THR A 478 -14.44 19.91 -8.82
N ARG A 479 -14.33 21.12 -8.26
CA ARG A 479 -13.66 21.32 -6.96
C ARG A 479 -14.41 20.59 -5.86
N LEU A 480 -13.68 19.98 -4.92
CA LEU A 480 -14.26 19.50 -3.67
C LEU A 480 -14.69 20.67 -2.80
N SER A 481 -15.92 20.62 -2.29
CA SER A 481 -16.38 21.55 -1.25
C SER A 481 -15.71 21.24 0.08
N GLU A 482 -15.75 22.15 1.04
CA GLU A 482 -15.24 21.90 2.40
C GLU A 482 -16.01 20.77 3.08
N ASP A 483 -17.31 20.61 2.82
CA ASP A 483 -18.11 19.51 3.35
C ASP A 483 -17.72 18.16 2.72
N ASP A 484 -17.43 18.12 1.40
CA ASP A 484 -16.84 16.95 0.76
C ASP A 484 -15.51 16.55 1.48
N MET A 485 -14.65 17.53 1.73
CA MET A 485 -13.38 17.29 2.41
C MET A 485 -13.57 16.84 3.86
N ARG A 486 -14.58 17.35 4.57
CA ARG A 486 -14.92 16.88 5.92
C ARG A 486 -15.42 15.45 5.92
N LEU A 487 -16.24 15.07 4.95
CA LEU A 487 -16.71 13.69 4.81
C LEU A 487 -15.54 12.73 4.58
N LEU A 488 -14.64 13.06 3.64
CA LEU A 488 -13.46 12.26 3.32
C LEU A 488 -12.50 12.16 4.52
N ALA A 489 -12.26 13.27 5.21
CA ALA A 489 -11.43 13.31 6.42
C ALA A 489 -12.04 12.45 7.54
N GLY A 490 -13.34 12.64 7.84
CA GLY A 490 -14.03 11.85 8.86
C GLY A 490 -13.97 10.36 8.60
N ARG A 491 -14.12 9.94 7.33
CA ARG A 491 -13.94 8.53 6.90
C ARG A 491 -12.52 8.05 7.18
N ALA A 492 -11.50 8.81 6.78
CA ALA A 492 -10.11 8.44 6.99
C ALA A 492 -9.77 8.29 8.49
N TYR A 493 -10.14 9.29 9.30
CA TYR A 493 -9.91 9.22 10.75
C TYR A 493 -10.71 8.09 11.41
N SER A 494 -11.94 7.82 10.99
CA SER A 494 -12.72 6.69 11.51
C SER A 494 -12.15 5.32 11.11
N ALA A 495 -11.37 5.27 10.02
CA ALA A 495 -10.61 4.10 9.64
C ALA A 495 -9.28 3.94 10.42
N GLY A 496 -8.93 4.89 11.29
CA GLY A 496 -7.72 4.88 12.11
C GLY A 496 -6.53 5.62 11.51
N ILE A 497 -6.70 6.25 10.33
CA ILE A 497 -5.72 7.21 9.81
C ILE A 497 -5.64 8.38 10.78
N ASN A 498 -4.45 8.87 11.08
CA ASN A 498 -4.27 9.96 12.01
C ASN A 498 -3.41 11.12 11.47
N ARG A 499 -3.05 11.09 10.18
CA ARG A 499 -2.36 12.17 9.47
C ARG A 499 -2.81 12.19 8.00
N LEU A 500 -3.13 13.37 7.47
CA LEU A 500 -3.55 13.52 6.07
C LEU A 500 -2.48 14.24 5.25
N VAL A 501 -2.29 13.76 4.01
CA VAL A 501 -1.43 14.38 3.00
C VAL A 501 -2.33 14.93 1.90
N PHE A 502 -2.31 16.23 1.67
CA PHE A 502 -3.06 16.83 0.56
C PHE A 502 -2.40 16.45 -0.77
N HIS A 503 -3.19 15.94 -1.68
CA HIS A 503 -2.83 15.73 -3.08
C HIS A 503 -3.08 17.01 -3.88
N GLY A 504 -2.29 17.97 -3.87
CA GLY A 504 -1.11 18.55 -3.80
C GLY A 504 -1.23 20.04 -4.01
N VAL A 505 -0.16 20.76 -3.78
CA VAL A 505 0.00 22.20 -3.95
C VAL A 505 1.01 22.44 -5.08
N PRO A 506 0.60 22.98 -6.25
CA PRO A 506 1.54 23.24 -7.33
C PRO A 506 2.40 24.49 -7.04
N TYR A 507 3.66 24.41 -7.47
CA TYR A 507 4.52 25.60 -7.59
C TYR A 507 3.89 26.58 -8.62
N PRO A 508 3.92 27.91 -8.36
CA PRO A 508 3.33 28.89 -9.26
C PRO A 508 4.17 29.07 -10.53
N TYR A 509 3.96 28.19 -11.50
CA TYR A 509 4.64 28.19 -12.79
C TYR A 509 3.70 28.67 -13.90
N THR A 510 4.17 29.58 -14.76
CA THR A 510 3.43 30.03 -15.94
C THR A 510 3.91 29.26 -17.17
N ARG A 511 3.04 28.51 -17.81
CA ARG A 511 3.30 27.74 -19.02
C ARG A 511 3.57 28.64 -20.23
N ALA A 512 4.15 28.07 -21.29
CA ALA A 512 4.43 28.76 -22.55
C ALA A 512 3.17 29.37 -23.20
N ASP A 513 1.99 28.80 -22.96
CA ASP A 513 0.70 29.33 -23.41
C ASP A 513 0.12 30.44 -22.51
N GLY A 514 0.85 30.89 -21.52
CA GLY A 514 0.46 31.91 -20.53
C GLY A 514 -0.49 31.45 -19.43
N ARG A 515 -0.87 30.17 -19.37
CA ARG A 515 -1.71 29.63 -18.31
C ARG A 515 -0.89 29.24 -17.09
N VAL A 516 -1.50 29.27 -15.93
CA VAL A 516 -0.90 28.73 -14.71
C VAL A 516 -0.85 27.21 -14.81
N TRP A 517 0.30 26.63 -14.46
CA TRP A 517 0.47 25.19 -14.45
C TRP A 517 -0.27 24.52 -13.30
N TYR A 518 -0.91 23.40 -13.64
CA TYR A 518 -1.46 22.43 -12.69
C TYR A 518 -1.21 21.02 -13.24
N PRO A 519 -0.56 20.09 -12.48
CA PRO A 519 -0.14 18.80 -13.01
C PRO A 519 -1.26 17.96 -13.63
N PHE A 520 -2.45 18.03 -13.08
CA PHE A 520 -3.61 17.25 -13.51
C PHE A 520 -4.61 18.06 -14.36
N SER A 521 -4.14 19.03 -15.14
CA SER A 521 -5.00 19.92 -15.95
C SER A 521 -5.41 19.36 -17.31
N GLY A 522 -4.81 18.25 -17.76
CA GLY A 522 -5.08 17.65 -19.08
C GLY A 522 -5.43 16.16 -19.02
N GLY A 523 -5.91 15.59 -20.14
CA GLY A 523 -6.16 14.16 -20.25
C GLY A 523 -6.98 13.57 -19.11
N PHE A 524 -6.46 12.51 -18.49
CA PHE A 524 -7.04 11.86 -17.31
C PHE A 524 -7.27 12.82 -16.14
N GLY A 525 -6.40 13.81 -15.96
CA GLY A 525 -6.55 14.82 -14.91
C GLY A 525 -7.84 15.65 -14.97
N ARG A 526 -8.53 15.69 -16.10
CA ARG A 526 -9.82 16.38 -16.23
C ARG A 526 -10.96 15.73 -15.45
N ILE A 527 -10.81 14.47 -15.09
CA ILE A 527 -11.80 13.74 -14.28
C ILE A 527 -11.41 13.68 -12.81
N LEU A 528 -10.28 14.27 -12.41
CA LEU A 528 -9.88 14.38 -11.00
C LEU A 528 -10.48 15.64 -10.37
N ALA A 529 -11.05 15.48 -9.18
CA ALA A 529 -11.48 16.58 -8.33
C ALA A 529 -10.58 16.69 -7.11
N GLY A 530 -10.16 17.89 -6.78
CA GLY A 530 -9.28 18.17 -5.64
C GLY A 530 -9.73 19.37 -4.83
N PRO A 531 -9.05 19.69 -3.71
CA PRO A 531 -9.39 20.80 -2.83
C PRO A 531 -9.11 22.16 -3.46
N LEU A 532 -8.23 22.18 -4.45
CA LEU A 532 -7.81 23.38 -5.15
C LEU A 532 -8.46 23.41 -6.53
N PRO A 533 -8.92 24.57 -7.01
CA PRO A 533 -9.51 24.66 -8.34
C PRO A 533 -8.45 24.39 -9.41
N MET A 534 -8.81 23.57 -10.40
CA MET A 534 -7.95 23.18 -11.53
C MET A 534 -7.57 24.35 -12.46
N SER A 535 -8.06 25.55 -12.22
CA SER A 535 -7.94 26.72 -13.10
C SER A 535 -7.65 28.01 -12.35
N THR A 536 -6.95 27.98 -11.23
CA THR A 536 -6.76 29.22 -10.46
C THR A 536 -5.76 30.15 -11.08
N GLN A 537 -6.20 31.36 -11.21
CA GLN A 537 -5.37 32.53 -11.48
C GLN A 537 -4.73 33.01 -10.17
N GLY A 538 -3.43 32.80 -10.02
CA GLY A 538 -2.58 33.44 -9.02
C GLY A 538 -2.45 32.75 -7.65
N ASP A 539 -1.33 32.99 -7.02
CA ASP A 539 -0.82 32.32 -5.81
C ASP A 539 -1.69 32.49 -4.54
N ALA A 540 -2.29 33.66 -4.37
CA ALA A 540 -2.95 34.04 -3.11
C ALA A 540 -4.31 33.36 -2.88
N GLY A 541 -4.99 32.91 -3.95
CA GLY A 541 -6.31 32.26 -3.86
C GLY A 541 -6.26 30.78 -3.58
N LEU A 542 -5.11 30.13 -3.87
CA LEU A 542 -4.99 28.68 -3.84
C LEU A 542 -5.15 28.08 -2.45
N LEU A 543 -4.56 28.73 -1.45
CA LEU A 543 -4.51 28.30 -0.07
C LEU A 543 -5.44 29.10 0.85
N ALA A 544 -6.15 30.10 0.30
CA ALA A 544 -7.08 30.91 1.07
C ALA A 544 -8.22 30.06 1.66
N GLY A 545 -8.49 30.23 2.93
CA GLY A 545 -9.56 29.50 3.64
C GLY A 545 -9.16 28.12 4.17
N LEU A 546 -7.98 27.59 3.85
CA LEU A 546 -7.56 26.29 4.38
C LEU A 546 -7.09 26.33 5.84
N SER A 547 -6.72 27.47 6.37
CA SER A 547 -6.16 27.59 7.75
C SER A 547 -7.10 27.00 8.81
N ASP A 548 -8.39 27.30 8.76
CA ASP A 548 -9.37 26.80 9.73
C ASP A 548 -9.64 25.31 9.49
N PHE A 549 -9.71 24.88 8.23
CA PHE A 549 -9.87 23.48 7.89
C PHE A 549 -8.63 22.66 8.31
N ASN A 550 -7.43 23.15 8.10
CA ASN A 550 -6.20 22.48 8.53
C ASN A 550 -6.05 22.46 10.08
N ARG A 551 -6.58 23.47 10.77
CA ARG A 551 -6.66 23.46 12.24
C ARG A 551 -7.67 22.42 12.73
N PHE A 552 -8.82 22.26 12.05
CA PHE A 552 -9.76 21.16 12.28
C PHE A 552 -9.09 19.79 12.14
N LEU A 553 -8.35 19.56 11.04
CA LEU A 553 -7.59 18.32 10.83
C LEU A 553 -6.52 18.09 11.91
N GLY A 554 -5.79 19.16 12.27
CA GLY A 554 -4.78 19.09 13.34
C GLY A 554 -5.37 18.67 14.68
N ARG A 555 -6.56 19.15 15.05
CA ARG A 555 -7.27 18.73 16.27
C ARG A 555 -7.69 17.27 16.23
N LEU A 556 -8.18 16.78 15.08
CA LEU A 556 -8.47 15.36 14.92
C LEU A 556 -7.20 14.52 15.07
N SER A 557 -6.09 14.94 14.44
CA SER A 557 -4.79 14.26 14.58
C SER A 557 -4.28 14.26 16.01
N VAL A 558 -4.43 15.38 16.74
CA VAL A 558 -4.11 15.45 18.18
C VAL A 558 -4.89 14.38 18.94
N ALA A 559 -6.21 14.36 18.81
CA ALA A 559 -7.06 13.40 19.53
C ALA A 559 -6.75 11.97 19.17
N MET A 560 -6.58 11.67 17.86
CA MET A 560 -6.41 10.31 17.33
C MET A 560 -4.94 9.84 17.32
N SER A 561 -3.99 10.62 17.84
CA SER A 561 -2.61 10.21 18.08
C SER A 561 -2.24 10.06 19.56
N GLN A 562 -3.17 10.36 20.48
CA GLN A 562 -2.96 10.17 21.92
C GLN A 562 -3.30 8.74 22.35
N GLY A 563 -2.49 8.19 23.27
CA GLY A 563 -2.69 6.82 23.74
C GLY A 563 -2.54 5.75 22.63
N GLU A 564 -3.03 4.56 22.90
CA GLU A 564 -2.94 3.41 21.99
C GLU A 564 -4.24 3.16 21.24
N PRO A 565 -4.19 2.68 19.99
CA PRO A 565 -5.37 2.17 19.30
C PRO A 565 -6.04 1.07 20.11
N ALA A 566 -7.36 1.11 20.21
CA ALA A 566 -8.14 0.20 21.05
C ALA A 566 -9.22 -0.54 20.24
N ALA A 567 -8.81 -1.33 19.28
CA ALA A 567 -9.69 -2.25 18.54
C ALA A 567 -9.94 -3.52 19.36
N ASP A 568 -11.19 -4.00 19.35
CA ASP A 568 -11.56 -5.23 20.04
C ASP A 568 -11.47 -6.47 19.14
N VAL A 569 -11.54 -6.31 17.82
CA VAL A 569 -11.62 -7.37 16.82
C VAL A 569 -10.40 -7.35 15.91
N ALA A 570 -9.71 -8.48 15.81
CA ALA A 570 -8.74 -8.75 14.76
C ALA A 570 -9.46 -9.46 13.60
N TRP A 571 -9.53 -8.82 12.44
CA TRP A 571 -10.24 -9.38 11.29
C TRP A 571 -9.24 -9.83 10.21
N LEU A 572 -9.04 -11.18 10.12
CA LEU A 572 -8.24 -11.78 9.06
C LEU A 572 -8.98 -11.72 7.74
N ARG A 573 -8.39 -11.09 6.74
CA ARG A 573 -8.83 -11.18 5.36
C ARG A 573 -8.13 -12.33 4.64
N SER A 574 -8.91 -13.11 3.89
CA SER A 574 -8.40 -14.27 3.14
C SER A 574 -7.57 -13.87 1.92
N ASP A 575 -7.85 -12.72 1.34
CA ASP A 575 -7.20 -12.27 0.12
C ASP A 575 -5.73 -11.93 0.37
N PRO A 576 -4.79 -12.59 -0.31
CA PRO A 576 -3.37 -12.24 -0.20
C PRO A 576 -3.04 -10.89 -0.85
N ILE A 577 -3.80 -10.50 -1.88
CA ILE A 577 -3.68 -9.26 -2.63
C ILE A 577 -5.02 -8.54 -2.53
N TYR A 578 -4.98 -7.25 -2.24
CA TYR A 578 -6.17 -6.41 -2.31
C TYR A 578 -6.44 -6.06 -3.77
N PRO A 579 -7.67 -6.21 -4.26
CA PRO A 579 -8.01 -5.68 -5.58
C PRO A 579 -7.88 -4.15 -5.53
N ASP A 580 -6.96 -3.61 -6.32
CA ASP A 580 -6.83 -2.17 -6.53
C ASP A 580 -7.85 -1.73 -7.55
N VAL A 581 -9.09 -1.65 -7.16
CA VAL A 581 -10.12 -1.10 -8.03
C VAL A 581 -10.09 0.41 -7.88
N VAL A 582 -9.64 1.10 -8.90
CA VAL A 582 -9.96 2.52 -9.08
C VAL A 582 -11.42 2.58 -9.47
N SER A 583 -12.29 2.76 -8.50
CA SER A 583 -13.69 2.93 -8.79
C SER A 583 -13.96 4.40 -9.05
N LEU A 584 -14.71 4.65 -10.13
CA LEU A 584 -15.18 5.99 -10.48
C LEU A 584 -16.23 6.42 -9.44
N GLN A 585 -15.85 7.25 -8.49
CA GLN A 585 -16.79 7.88 -7.53
C GLN A 585 -17.66 8.93 -8.23
N LEU A 586 -18.37 8.48 -9.27
CA LEU A 586 -19.24 9.33 -10.06
C LEU A 586 -20.47 9.69 -9.24
N GLY A 587 -20.35 10.74 -8.42
CA GLY A 587 -21.51 11.38 -7.78
C GLY A 587 -22.34 10.46 -6.88
N ARG A 588 -21.74 9.50 -6.18
CA ARG A 588 -22.47 8.63 -5.26
C ARG A 588 -23.11 9.45 -4.15
N SER A 589 -24.41 9.37 -4.06
CA SER A 589 -25.16 9.98 -2.97
C SER A 589 -25.07 9.20 -1.66
N ASP A 590 -24.68 7.91 -1.72
CA ASP A 590 -24.50 7.05 -0.56
C ASP A 590 -22.99 6.86 -0.26
N PRO A 591 -22.45 7.48 0.80
CA PRO A 591 -21.06 7.33 1.19
C PRO A 591 -20.65 5.88 1.54
N LEU A 592 -21.62 5.02 1.88
CA LEU A 592 -21.41 3.61 2.21
C LEU A 592 -21.55 2.69 1.00
N ALA A 593 -21.84 3.25 -0.20
CA ALA A 593 -21.90 2.44 -1.42
C ALA A 593 -20.53 1.81 -1.68
N GLY A 594 -20.49 0.51 -1.94
CA GLY A 594 -19.23 -0.24 -2.14
C GLY A 594 -18.67 -0.92 -0.89
N GLU A 595 -19.11 -0.55 0.33
CA GLU A 595 -18.73 -1.26 1.55
C GLU A 595 -19.38 -2.66 1.62
N SER A 596 -18.61 -3.64 2.12
CA SER A 596 -19.15 -5.00 2.34
C SER A 596 -20.25 -4.99 3.42
N THR A 597 -21.14 -5.96 3.37
CA THR A 597 -22.18 -6.13 4.42
C THR A 597 -21.57 -6.31 5.81
N THR A 598 -20.45 -7.02 5.90
CA THR A 598 -19.71 -7.19 7.15
C THR A 598 -19.14 -5.87 7.67
N THR A 599 -18.49 -5.09 6.80
CA THR A 599 -17.96 -3.76 7.17
C THR A 599 -19.08 -2.84 7.64
N ARG A 600 -20.23 -2.82 6.96
CA ARG A 600 -21.41 -2.04 7.37
C ARG A 600 -21.94 -2.46 8.73
N ALA A 601 -22.05 -3.76 8.98
CA ALA A 601 -22.50 -4.30 10.27
C ALA A 601 -21.57 -3.88 11.41
N LEU A 602 -20.26 -4.04 11.24
CA LEU A 602 -19.29 -3.64 12.25
C LEU A 602 -19.35 -2.13 12.52
N ARG A 603 -19.32 -1.31 11.48
CA ARG A 603 -19.33 0.16 11.60
C ARG A 603 -20.64 0.67 12.20
N GLY A 604 -21.79 0.16 11.74
CA GLY A 604 -23.11 0.59 12.22
C GLY A 604 -23.35 0.33 13.71
N ARG A 605 -22.57 -0.55 14.33
CA ARG A 605 -22.55 -0.79 15.78
C ARG A 605 -21.38 -0.15 16.51
N GLY A 606 -20.52 0.56 15.81
CA GLY A 606 -19.31 1.14 16.39
C GLY A 606 -18.28 0.11 16.86
N LEU A 607 -18.27 -1.06 16.21
CA LEU A 607 -17.32 -2.14 16.49
C LEU A 607 -15.97 -1.81 15.85
N VAL A 608 -15.01 -1.38 16.67
CA VAL A 608 -13.66 -1.04 16.22
C VAL A 608 -12.87 -2.30 15.97
N HIS A 609 -12.30 -2.41 14.78
CA HIS A 609 -11.51 -3.56 14.36
C HIS A 609 -10.23 -3.15 13.65
N ASP A 610 -9.25 -4.05 13.63
CA ASP A 610 -8.10 -3.97 12.75
C ASP A 610 -8.09 -5.13 11.76
N ARG A 611 -7.57 -4.86 10.57
CA ARG A 611 -7.30 -5.89 9.57
C ARG A 611 -5.96 -6.53 9.91
N VAL A 612 -5.89 -7.85 9.81
CA VAL A 612 -4.65 -8.58 10.06
C VAL A 612 -4.31 -9.51 8.91
N SER A 613 -3.02 -9.66 8.63
CA SER A 613 -2.53 -10.59 7.62
C SER A 613 -2.40 -12.02 8.19
N ARG A 614 -2.28 -12.99 7.28
CA ARG A 614 -1.98 -14.39 7.65
C ARG A 614 -0.68 -14.50 8.45
N ARG A 615 0.34 -13.73 8.06
CA ARG A 615 1.65 -13.69 8.75
C ARG A 615 1.55 -13.10 10.16
N MET A 616 0.85 -11.99 10.32
CA MET A 616 0.62 -11.37 11.63
C MET A 616 -0.10 -12.34 12.57
N LEU A 617 -1.18 -12.96 12.10
CA LEU A 617 -1.98 -13.87 12.92
C LEU A 617 -1.27 -15.20 13.21
N SER A 618 -0.44 -15.71 12.30
CA SER A 618 0.34 -16.93 12.57
C SER A 618 1.37 -16.76 13.71
N ARG A 619 1.73 -15.52 14.03
CA ARG A 619 2.63 -15.14 15.14
C ARG A 619 1.90 -14.67 16.39
N ALA A 620 0.56 -14.69 16.36
CA ALA A 620 -0.25 -14.25 17.49
C ALA A 620 0.01 -15.07 18.75
N VAL A 621 -0.14 -14.45 19.92
CA VAL A 621 0.07 -15.11 21.22
C VAL A 621 -1.24 -15.08 21.99
N PRO A 622 -1.89 -16.23 22.26
CA PRO A 622 -3.03 -16.29 23.15
C PRO A 622 -2.65 -15.89 24.58
N THR A 623 -3.48 -15.09 25.23
CA THR A 623 -3.37 -14.67 26.61
C THR A 623 -4.68 -14.95 27.34
N ALA A 624 -4.81 -14.64 28.64
CA ALA A 624 -6.05 -14.85 29.38
C ALA A 624 -7.18 -13.94 28.84
N GLY A 625 -8.10 -14.53 28.04
CA GLY A 625 -9.29 -13.86 27.48
C GLY A 625 -9.02 -12.91 26.31
N ALA A 626 -7.81 -12.92 25.73
CA ALA A 626 -7.43 -12.08 24.61
C ALA A 626 -6.31 -12.69 23.77
N VAL A 627 -6.06 -12.14 22.59
CA VAL A 627 -4.95 -12.51 21.70
C VAL A 627 -4.08 -11.29 21.41
N GLN A 628 -2.80 -11.43 21.59
CA GLN A 628 -1.82 -10.42 21.22
C GLN A 628 -1.34 -10.67 19.80
N ILE A 629 -1.44 -9.64 18.94
CA ILE A 629 -0.94 -9.64 17.57
C ILE A 629 -0.03 -8.42 17.40
N GLY A 630 1.27 -8.65 17.24
CA GLY A 630 2.26 -7.57 17.29
C GLY A 630 2.16 -6.81 18.63
N ALA A 631 2.01 -5.52 18.57
CA ALA A 631 1.89 -4.66 19.76
C ALA A 631 0.46 -4.55 20.33
N ARG A 632 -0.55 -5.13 19.66
CA ARG A 632 -1.97 -4.92 20.02
C ARG A 632 -2.61 -6.17 20.59
N THR A 633 -3.63 -5.95 21.42
CA THR A 633 -4.41 -7.00 22.09
C THR A 633 -5.86 -6.93 21.60
N TYR A 634 -6.41 -8.07 21.19
CA TYR A 634 -7.78 -8.21 20.68
C TYR A 634 -8.56 -9.25 21.47
N HIS A 635 -9.87 -9.06 21.59
CA HIS A 635 -10.74 -9.95 22.35
C HIS A 635 -11.47 -10.97 21.46
N THR A 636 -11.41 -10.78 20.16
CA THR A 636 -12.08 -11.67 19.18
C THR A 636 -11.28 -11.71 17.88
N VAL A 637 -11.24 -12.87 17.24
CA VAL A 637 -10.71 -13.06 15.89
C VAL A 637 -11.88 -13.34 14.95
N LEU A 638 -11.98 -12.56 13.87
CA LEU A 638 -12.96 -12.74 12.80
C LEU A 638 -12.22 -13.22 11.53
N LEU A 639 -12.78 -14.25 10.88
CA LEU A 639 -12.20 -14.86 9.68
C LEU A 639 -13.14 -14.66 8.49
N ASP A 640 -12.65 -14.08 7.40
CA ASP A 640 -13.26 -14.22 6.08
C ASP A 640 -13.19 -15.70 5.62
N PRO A 641 -13.92 -16.10 4.57
CA PRO A 641 -13.78 -17.44 4.01
C PRO A 641 -12.32 -17.75 3.68
N LEU A 642 -11.80 -18.84 4.23
CA LEU A 642 -10.38 -19.18 4.18
C LEU A 642 -10.19 -20.65 3.79
N GLU A 643 -10.15 -20.97 2.48
CA GLU A 643 -10.01 -22.36 2.02
C GLU A 643 -8.56 -22.86 2.02
N ILE A 644 -7.61 -21.95 1.91
CA ILE A 644 -6.16 -22.23 1.78
C ILE A 644 -5.42 -21.46 2.85
N ALA A 645 -4.66 -22.15 3.70
CA ALA A 645 -3.86 -21.50 4.73
C ALA A 645 -2.61 -22.32 5.07
N GLU A 646 -1.56 -21.61 5.49
CA GLU A 646 -0.35 -22.23 6.04
C GLU A 646 -0.69 -23.06 7.30
N PRO A 647 -0.09 -24.26 7.47
CA PRO A 647 -0.31 -25.07 8.67
C PRO A 647 -0.13 -24.30 9.97
N ALA A 648 0.91 -23.48 10.05
CA ALA A 648 1.21 -22.67 11.24
C ALA A 648 0.07 -21.67 11.59
N LEU A 649 -0.59 -21.11 10.58
CA LEU A 649 -1.75 -20.23 10.81
C LEU A 649 -2.93 -21.00 11.37
N VAL A 650 -3.24 -22.16 10.79
CA VAL A 650 -4.41 -22.96 11.24
C VAL A 650 -4.19 -23.54 12.62
N GLU A 651 -2.98 -24.02 12.91
CA GLU A 651 -2.56 -24.45 14.23
C GLU A 651 -2.71 -23.33 15.26
N ARG A 652 -2.27 -22.12 14.90
CA ARG A 652 -2.40 -20.95 15.78
C ARG A 652 -3.85 -20.55 16.02
N LEU A 653 -4.71 -20.59 15.00
CA LEU A 653 -6.13 -20.33 15.14
C LEU A 653 -6.80 -21.36 16.07
N ALA A 654 -6.41 -22.63 15.97
CA ALA A 654 -6.88 -23.67 16.88
C ALA A 654 -6.42 -23.40 18.33
N ASP A 655 -5.16 -23.03 18.53
CA ASP A 655 -4.62 -22.68 19.86
C ASP A 655 -5.36 -21.49 20.49
N ILE A 656 -5.67 -20.46 19.68
CA ILE A 656 -6.46 -19.29 20.12
C ILE A 656 -7.85 -19.72 20.56
N ALA A 657 -8.54 -20.55 19.76
CA ALA A 657 -9.88 -21.02 20.09
C ALA A 657 -9.89 -21.96 21.32
N GLU A 658 -8.85 -22.81 21.48
CA GLU A 658 -8.67 -23.68 22.65
C GLU A 658 -8.37 -22.89 23.94
N ALA A 659 -7.73 -21.73 23.82
CA ALA A 659 -7.53 -20.80 24.93
C ALA A 659 -8.82 -20.06 25.36
N GLY A 660 -9.96 -20.35 24.71
CA GLY A 660 -11.26 -19.77 25.01
C GLY A 660 -11.49 -18.38 24.42
N ILE A 661 -10.61 -17.93 23.50
CA ILE A 661 -10.79 -16.67 22.79
C ILE A 661 -11.75 -16.89 21.61
N PRO A 662 -12.80 -16.08 21.44
CA PRO A 662 -13.77 -16.25 20.38
C PRO A 662 -13.11 -16.15 19.00
N VAL A 663 -13.30 -17.19 18.17
CA VAL A 663 -12.96 -17.20 16.75
C VAL A 663 -14.24 -17.33 15.95
N LEU A 664 -14.58 -16.32 15.14
CA LEU A 664 -15.79 -16.26 14.34
C LEU A 664 -15.41 -16.47 12.88
N ALA A 665 -16.14 -17.29 12.13
CA ALA A 665 -15.90 -17.55 10.72
C ALA A 665 -17.11 -17.16 9.87
N LEU A 666 -16.87 -16.33 8.84
CA LEU A 666 -17.89 -15.90 7.87
C LEU A 666 -18.09 -16.89 6.71
N GLY A 667 -17.40 -18.02 6.71
CA GLY A 667 -17.48 -19.00 5.63
C GLY A 667 -16.61 -20.23 5.85
N ALA A 668 -16.05 -20.75 4.75
CA ALA A 668 -15.26 -21.97 4.77
C ALA A 668 -14.00 -21.84 5.64
N LEU A 669 -13.65 -22.93 6.32
CA LEU A 669 -12.37 -23.09 7.02
C LEU A 669 -11.33 -23.74 6.10
N PRO A 670 -10.02 -23.64 6.44
CA PRO A 670 -8.95 -24.18 5.63
C PRO A 670 -9.06 -25.68 5.35
N ARG A 671 -8.83 -26.07 4.10
CA ARG A 671 -8.86 -27.47 3.65
C ARG A 671 -7.50 -27.99 3.24
N ARG A 672 -6.61 -27.10 2.82
CA ARG A 672 -5.26 -27.42 2.35
C ARG A 672 -4.26 -26.31 2.62
N ALA A 673 -2.99 -26.67 2.59
CA ALA A 673 -1.88 -25.71 2.55
C ALA A 673 -1.67 -25.10 1.16
N PRO A 674 -1.11 -23.88 1.04
CA PRO A 674 -0.66 -23.35 -0.24
C PRO A 674 0.60 -24.05 -0.72
N GLY A 675 0.88 -23.94 -2.02
CA GLY A 675 2.11 -24.39 -2.65
C GLY A 675 2.23 -25.90 -2.85
N LEU A 676 3.28 -26.30 -3.59
CA LEU A 676 3.50 -27.66 -4.03
C LEU A 676 4.48 -28.46 -3.12
N ARG A 677 5.42 -27.77 -2.49
CA ARG A 677 6.45 -28.43 -1.65
C ARG A 677 5.79 -29.13 -0.46
N ASP A 678 6.08 -30.43 -0.31
CA ASP A 678 5.56 -31.26 0.79
C ASP A 678 4.03 -31.17 0.97
N ALA A 679 3.30 -30.96 -0.13
CA ALA A 679 1.90 -30.61 -0.14
C ALA A 679 1.03 -31.58 0.70
N GLU A 680 1.19 -32.89 0.47
CA GLU A 680 0.40 -33.89 1.20
C GLU A 680 0.62 -33.87 2.73
N ALA A 681 1.89 -33.68 3.15
CA ALA A 681 2.20 -33.63 4.58
C ALA A 681 1.65 -32.35 5.21
N ARG A 682 1.74 -31.22 4.50
CA ARG A 682 1.22 -29.94 4.94
C ARG A 682 -0.31 -29.92 4.94
N ASP A 683 -0.95 -30.56 3.96
CA ASP A 683 -2.41 -30.69 3.90
C ASP A 683 -2.93 -31.50 5.11
N ARG A 684 -2.28 -32.63 5.46
CA ARG A 684 -2.64 -33.40 6.67
C ARG A 684 -2.54 -32.57 7.95
N ARG A 685 -1.53 -31.69 8.05
CA ARG A 685 -1.42 -30.78 9.20
C ARG A 685 -2.56 -29.77 9.23
N VAL A 686 -2.89 -29.15 8.07
CA VAL A 686 -4.03 -28.25 7.94
C VAL A 686 -5.31 -28.96 8.33
N GLU A 687 -5.56 -30.17 7.80
CA GLU A 687 -6.77 -30.95 8.13
C GLU A 687 -6.89 -31.25 9.64
N ALA A 688 -5.79 -31.68 10.25
CA ALA A 688 -5.75 -31.95 11.69
C ALA A 688 -6.02 -30.70 12.53
N ALA A 689 -5.39 -29.58 12.19
CA ALA A 689 -5.60 -28.31 12.88
C ALA A 689 -7.02 -27.75 12.64
N THR A 690 -7.54 -27.88 11.43
CA THR A 690 -8.92 -27.46 11.11
C THR A 690 -9.94 -28.27 11.91
N LYS A 691 -9.74 -29.57 12.14
CA LYS A 691 -10.63 -30.37 13.01
C LYS A 691 -10.63 -29.84 14.46
N ARG A 692 -9.48 -29.44 15.00
CA ARG A 692 -9.38 -28.81 16.32
C ARG A 692 -10.14 -27.48 16.33
N LEU A 693 -9.88 -26.61 15.34
CA LEU A 693 -10.52 -25.31 15.20
C LEU A 693 -12.03 -25.43 15.06
N ALA A 694 -12.53 -26.31 14.17
CA ALA A 694 -13.94 -26.49 13.87
C ALA A 694 -14.78 -26.90 15.09
N SER A 695 -14.20 -27.54 16.10
CA SER A 695 -14.88 -27.89 17.35
C SER A 695 -15.14 -26.68 18.27
N ARG A 696 -14.56 -25.52 18.00
CA ARG A 696 -14.58 -24.33 18.85
C ARG A 696 -15.02 -23.05 18.12
N VAL A 697 -14.85 -23.00 16.79
CA VAL A 697 -15.18 -21.83 15.98
C VAL A 697 -16.70 -21.62 15.94
N VAL A 698 -17.14 -20.37 15.96
CA VAL A 698 -18.54 -20.00 15.77
C VAL A 698 -18.73 -19.54 14.32
N HIS A 699 -19.54 -20.30 13.57
CA HIS A 699 -19.92 -19.89 12.22
C HIS A 699 -21.00 -18.80 12.26
N VAL A 700 -20.80 -17.79 11.41
CA VAL A 700 -21.69 -16.64 11.30
C VAL A 700 -22.25 -16.57 9.89
N ASP A 701 -23.53 -16.79 9.78
CA ASP A 701 -24.30 -16.90 8.51
C ASP A 701 -25.02 -15.60 8.15
N ALA A 702 -25.14 -14.67 9.10
CA ALA A 702 -25.79 -13.38 8.89
C ALA A 702 -25.13 -12.25 9.69
N PRO A 703 -25.09 -11.03 9.12
CA PRO A 703 -24.49 -9.86 9.79
C PRO A 703 -25.11 -9.55 11.16
N ASP A 704 -26.41 -9.70 11.34
CA ASP A 704 -27.09 -9.45 12.60
C ASP A 704 -26.58 -10.36 13.73
N ARG A 705 -26.25 -11.61 13.41
CA ARG A 705 -25.66 -12.55 14.35
C ARG A 705 -24.24 -12.13 14.73
N LEU A 706 -23.48 -11.61 13.76
CA LEU A 706 -22.15 -11.08 14.00
C LEU A 706 -22.18 -9.94 15.02
N GLU A 707 -23.11 -8.99 14.86
CA GLU A 707 -23.29 -7.87 15.78
C GLU A 707 -23.56 -8.33 17.23
N ALA A 708 -24.45 -9.31 17.41
CA ALA A 708 -24.81 -9.84 18.71
C ALA A 708 -23.62 -10.54 19.39
N LEU A 709 -22.84 -11.31 18.63
CA LEU A 709 -21.68 -12.04 19.13
C LEU A 709 -20.53 -11.09 19.51
N LEU A 710 -20.20 -10.14 18.65
CA LEU A 710 -19.09 -9.20 18.88
C LEU A 710 -19.40 -8.18 19.96
N GLY A 711 -20.65 -7.71 20.06
CA GLY A 711 -21.05 -6.68 21.02
C GLY A 711 -20.81 -7.07 22.49
N GLN A 712 -20.71 -8.38 22.80
CA GLN A 712 -20.42 -8.89 24.13
C GLN A 712 -18.95 -8.72 24.56
N HIS A 713 -18.06 -8.50 23.57
CA HIS A 713 -16.61 -8.43 23.79
C HIS A 713 -16.03 -7.01 23.63
N VAL A 714 -16.91 -6.00 23.44
CA VAL A 714 -16.49 -4.61 23.26
C VAL A 714 -16.17 -3.95 24.60
N THR A 715 -15.02 -3.30 24.64
CA THR A 715 -14.52 -2.62 25.83
C THR A 715 -14.49 -1.10 25.64
N GLY A 716 -15.63 -0.42 25.47
CA GLY A 716 -15.66 1.03 25.27
C GLY A 716 -17.06 1.58 25.09
N ALA A 717 -17.44 1.87 23.87
CA ALA A 717 -18.80 2.31 23.52
C ALA A 717 -19.30 1.60 22.27
N LEU A 718 -20.60 1.39 22.21
CA LEU A 718 -21.34 0.83 21.08
C LEU A 718 -22.36 1.85 20.56
N VAL A 719 -22.60 1.87 19.27
CA VAL A 719 -23.73 2.59 18.67
C VAL A 719 -24.99 1.76 18.83
N GLU A 720 -26.05 2.38 19.36
CA GLU A 720 -27.38 1.82 19.50
C GLU A 720 -28.29 2.40 18.38
N PRO A 721 -28.44 1.74 17.22
CA PRO A 721 -29.30 2.24 16.16
C PRO A 721 -30.77 2.19 16.59
N PRO A 722 -31.64 3.08 16.08
CA PRO A 722 -33.07 2.94 16.23
C PRO A 722 -33.55 1.61 15.62
N PRO A 723 -34.61 1.00 16.15
CA PRO A 723 -35.14 -0.23 15.59
C PRO A 723 -35.43 -0.12 14.09
N GLY A 724 -34.88 -1.02 13.28
CA GLY A 724 -35.10 -1.06 11.83
C GLY A 724 -34.34 0.01 11.02
N ALA A 725 -33.45 0.79 11.64
CA ALA A 725 -32.63 1.79 10.96
C ALA A 725 -31.14 1.41 11.00
N SER A 726 -30.44 1.64 9.91
CA SER A 726 -28.98 1.63 9.86
C SER A 726 -28.49 3.08 10.02
N LEU A 727 -27.62 3.34 10.99
CA LEU A 727 -26.99 4.65 11.15
C LEU A 727 -25.65 4.64 10.41
N ALA A 728 -25.41 5.69 9.64
CA ALA A 728 -24.11 5.96 9.01
C ALA A 728 -23.16 6.63 10.04
N VAL A 729 -23.07 6.06 11.26
CA VAL A 729 -22.20 6.55 12.33
C VAL A 729 -21.07 5.58 12.54
N SER A 730 -19.84 6.08 12.45
CA SER A 730 -18.61 5.31 12.69
C SER A 730 -17.96 5.73 13.99
N LEU A 731 -17.36 4.77 14.68
CA LEU A 731 -16.50 5.02 15.83
C LEU A 731 -15.07 4.59 15.52
N ASP A 732 -14.10 5.34 16.05
CA ASP A 732 -12.75 4.84 16.29
C ASP A 732 -12.33 5.18 17.72
N ARG A 733 -11.39 4.42 18.30
CA ARG A 733 -11.11 4.53 19.73
C ARG A 733 -9.63 4.44 20.02
N ARG A 734 -9.18 5.30 20.93
CA ARG A 734 -7.86 5.23 21.52
C ARG A 734 -7.98 5.14 23.04
N ARG A 735 -6.99 4.53 23.69
CA ARG A 735 -6.95 4.33 25.13
C ARG A 735 -5.62 4.80 25.73
N SER A 736 -5.70 5.46 26.86
CA SER A 736 -4.56 5.84 27.66
C SER A 736 -4.83 5.53 29.15
N PRO A 737 -3.84 5.62 30.03
CA PRO A 737 -4.08 5.52 31.47
C PRO A 737 -5.10 6.55 32.00
N ALA A 738 -5.14 7.76 31.41
CA ALA A 738 -6.08 8.81 31.77
C ALA A 738 -7.52 8.52 31.34
N GLY A 739 -7.74 7.70 30.31
CA GLY A 739 -9.07 7.35 29.83
C GLY A 739 -9.13 7.00 28.35
N ASP A 740 -10.37 6.89 27.85
CA ASP A 740 -10.66 6.58 26.44
C ASP A 740 -10.94 7.88 25.66
N THR A 741 -10.43 7.94 24.43
CA THR A 741 -10.79 8.93 23.39
C THR A 741 -11.57 8.22 22.31
N LEU A 742 -12.74 8.76 21.96
CA LEU A 742 -13.63 8.23 20.92
C LEU A 742 -13.81 9.28 19.83
N LEU A 743 -13.53 8.93 18.59
CA LEU A 743 -14.04 9.65 17.42
C LEU A 743 -15.45 9.16 17.14
N VAL A 744 -16.41 10.06 16.99
CA VAL A 744 -17.78 9.78 16.57
C VAL A 744 -18.02 10.55 15.28
N PHE A 745 -18.26 9.84 14.19
CA PHE A 745 -18.37 10.44 12.85
C PHE A 745 -19.71 10.09 12.19
N ASN A 746 -20.45 11.12 11.78
CA ASN A 746 -21.65 10.98 10.93
C ASN A 746 -21.25 10.98 9.46
N GLU A 747 -21.24 9.81 8.83
CA GLU A 747 -20.91 9.64 7.42
C GLU A 747 -22.15 9.76 6.51
N SER A 748 -22.96 10.80 6.75
CA SER A 748 -24.12 11.11 5.93
C SER A 748 -24.27 12.60 5.68
N TRP A 749 -25.06 12.94 4.67
CA TRP A 749 -25.42 14.33 4.32
C TRP A 749 -26.64 14.85 5.11
N SER A 750 -27.02 14.17 6.18
CA SER A 750 -28.15 14.56 7.03
C SER A 750 -27.75 14.55 8.50
N PRO A 751 -28.25 15.48 9.31
CA PRO A 751 -28.05 15.43 10.75
C PRO A 751 -28.59 14.12 11.33
N THR A 752 -27.97 13.62 12.40
CA THR A 752 -28.40 12.40 13.10
C THR A 752 -28.12 12.50 14.59
N THR A 753 -28.76 11.65 15.38
CA THR A 753 -28.48 11.48 16.79
C THR A 753 -27.90 10.10 17.02
N ALA A 754 -26.61 10.04 17.38
CA ALA A 754 -25.95 8.81 17.77
C ALA A 754 -26.26 8.50 19.25
N ARG A 755 -26.82 7.32 19.53
CA ARG A 755 -27.02 6.81 20.90
C ARG A 755 -25.84 5.89 21.22
N LEU A 756 -24.99 6.28 22.16
CA LEU A 756 -23.79 5.55 22.51
C LEU A 756 -24.02 4.84 23.87
N ARG A 757 -23.97 3.51 23.85
CA ARG A 757 -24.01 2.69 25.05
C ARG A 757 -22.59 2.41 25.53
N PHE A 758 -22.22 2.92 26.68
CA PHE A 758 -20.91 2.71 27.27
C PHE A 758 -20.84 1.33 27.95
N THR A 759 -19.77 0.59 27.69
CA THR A 759 -19.53 -0.73 28.30
C THR A 759 -18.63 -0.67 29.53
N ARG A 760 -18.07 0.52 29.84
CA ARG A 760 -17.18 0.80 30.97
C ARG A 760 -17.66 2.04 31.72
N ALA A 761 -17.41 2.05 33.02
CA ALA A 761 -17.58 3.25 33.84
C ALA A 761 -16.44 4.24 33.62
N GLY A 762 -16.72 5.52 33.81
CA GLY A 762 -15.75 6.61 33.81
C GLY A 762 -16.22 7.80 34.61
N ARG A 763 -15.30 8.70 34.98
CA ARG A 763 -15.62 9.90 35.77
C ARG A 763 -16.35 10.93 34.91
N THR A 764 -15.65 11.58 34.02
CA THR A 764 -16.18 12.71 33.22
C THR A 764 -16.24 12.33 31.76
N LEU A 765 -17.39 12.56 31.13
CA LEU A 765 -17.55 12.48 29.67
C LEU A 765 -17.56 13.88 29.08
N THR A 766 -16.55 14.21 28.28
CA THR A 766 -16.39 15.52 27.66
C THR A 766 -16.54 15.41 26.14
N ARG A 767 -17.31 16.32 25.55
CA ARG A 767 -17.43 16.53 24.09
C ARG A 767 -16.43 17.59 23.66
N TRP A 768 -15.70 17.31 22.59
CA TRP A 768 -14.77 18.22 21.94
C TRP A 768 -15.19 18.38 20.48
N ASP A 769 -15.39 19.62 20.05
CA ASP A 769 -15.71 19.93 18.66
C ASP A 769 -14.43 20.38 17.94
N PRO A 770 -13.88 19.56 17.01
CA PRO A 770 -12.65 19.91 16.32
C PRO A 770 -12.83 21.09 15.34
N ARG A 771 -14.04 21.38 14.90
CA ARG A 771 -14.35 22.51 14.01
C ARG A 771 -14.21 23.83 14.73
N THR A 772 -14.86 23.97 15.89
CA THR A 772 -14.87 25.21 16.66
C THR A 772 -13.72 25.31 17.66
N GLY A 773 -13.18 24.17 18.08
CA GLY A 773 -12.21 24.06 19.17
C GLY A 773 -12.85 24.11 20.56
N SER A 774 -14.17 24.19 20.66
CA SER A 774 -14.90 24.19 21.93
C SER A 774 -14.92 22.80 22.57
N HIS A 775 -15.03 22.74 23.88
CA HIS A 775 -15.27 21.52 24.63
C HIS A 775 -16.29 21.76 25.75
N THR A 776 -17.07 20.75 26.10
CA THR A 776 -18.10 20.80 27.11
C THR A 776 -18.26 19.46 27.81
N THR A 777 -18.46 19.49 29.14
CA THR A 777 -18.80 18.30 29.92
C THR A 777 -20.23 17.89 29.59
N LEU A 778 -20.41 16.65 29.13
CA LEU A 778 -21.75 16.08 28.88
C LEU A 778 -22.29 15.39 30.14
N ARG A 779 -21.41 14.74 30.92
CA ARG A 779 -21.75 14.04 32.15
C ARG A 779 -20.60 14.04 33.12
N ASP A 780 -20.87 14.20 34.42
CA ASP A 780 -19.88 14.15 35.51
C ASP A 780 -19.51 12.70 35.89
N ALA A 781 -20.34 11.72 35.47
CA ALA A 781 -20.06 10.30 35.63
C ALA A 781 -20.82 9.49 34.59
N VAL A 782 -20.22 8.40 34.15
CA VAL A 782 -20.83 7.39 33.26
C VAL A 782 -20.68 6.01 33.91
N GLN A 783 -21.77 5.26 33.95
CA GLN A 783 -21.77 3.87 34.39
C GLN A 783 -21.75 2.92 33.21
N ALA A 784 -21.27 1.69 33.41
CA ALA A 784 -21.42 0.65 32.40
C ALA A 784 -22.92 0.37 32.16
N GLY A 785 -23.33 0.41 30.89
CA GLY A 785 -24.74 0.29 30.46
C GLY A 785 -25.41 1.64 30.17
N ASP A 786 -24.84 2.75 30.59
CA ASP A 786 -25.41 4.08 30.29
C ASP A 786 -25.46 4.34 28.79
N ILE A 787 -26.58 4.95 28.35
CA ILE A 787 -26.77 5.42 26.97
C ILE A 787 -26.71 6.93 26.96
N VAL A 788 -25.81 7.50 26.15
CA VAL A 788 -25.67 8.94 25.93
C VAL A 788 -26.04 9.27 24.48
N ALA A 789 -26.97 10.22 24.32
CA ALA A 789 -27.31 10.74 22.99
C ALA A 789 -26.32 11.86 22.61
N VAL A 790 -25.81 11.78 21.37
CA VAL A 790 -24.88 12.77 20.81
C VAL A 790 -25.46 13.23 19.47
N GLU A 791 -25.79 14.51 19.39
CA GLU A 791 -26.25 15.14 18.15
C GLU A 791 -25.05 15.41 17.24
N LEU A 792 -25.22 15.08 15.95
CA LEU A 792 -24.21 15.21 14.90
C LEU A 792 -24.83 15.87 13.67
N ASP A 793 -24.24 16.96 13.19
CA ASP A 793 -24.57 17.55 11.90
C ASP A 793 -24.16 16.62 10.75
N ALA A 794 -24.53 16.97 9.51
CA ALA A 794 -24.08 16.28 8.30
C ALA A 794 -22.54 16.30 8.22
N ALA A 795 -21.93 15.17 7.88
CA ALA A 795 -20.47 14.99 7.73
C ALA A 795 -19.66 15.45 8.97
N GLN A 796 -20.25 15.45 10.17
CA GLN A 796 -19.61 15.93 11.39
C GLN A 796 -18.79 14.85 12.07
N SER A 797 -17.56 15.20 12.41
CA SER A 797 -16.69 14.46 13.35
C SER A 797 -16.69 15.16 14.71
N LEU A 798 -16.91 14.41 15.79
CA LEU A 798 -16.76 14.87 17.17
C LEU A 798 -15.79 13.95 17.91
N ILE A 799 -15.13 14.50 18.93
CA ILE A 799 -14.32 13.70 19.87
C ILE A 799 -15.05 13.67 21.21
N LEU A 800 -15.11 12.48 21.79
CA LEU A 800 -15.55 12.28 23.18
C LEU A 800 -14.37 11.73 23.97
N THR A 801 -14.14 12.29 25.14
CA THR A 801 -13.19 11.70 26.10
C THR A 801 -13.92 11.23 27.35
N LEU A 802 -13.64 9.98 27.77
CA LEU A 802 -14.15 9.38 29.00
C LEU A 802 -12.98 9.16 29.97
N ALA A 803 -12.89 9.99 31.01
CA ALA A 803 -11.82 9.87 32.00
C ALA A 803 -11.97 8.57 32.81
N SER A 804 -10.82 7.91 33.09
CA SER A 804 -10.78 6.68 33.88
C SER A 804 -11.43 6.89 35.26
N PRO A 805 -12.06 5.85 35.86
CA PRO A 805 -12.42 5.87 37.28
C PRO A 805 -11.18 6.14 38.13
N GLY A 806 -11.28 6.96 39.13
CA GLY A 806 -10.16 7.28 40.04
C GLY A 806 -9.75 6.07 40.86
#